data_c23a8b87991a053f33175942312a1186
#
_entry.id   c23a8b87991a053f33175942312a1186
#
_cell.length_a   1.000
_cell.length_b   1.000
_cell.length_c   1.000
_cell.angle_alpha   90.00
_cell.angle_beta   90.00
_cell.angle_gamma   90.00
#
_symmetry.space_group_name_H-M   'P 1'
#
loop_
_entity.id
_entity.type
_entity.pdbx_description
1 polymer ?
#
loop_
_entity_poly.entity_id
_entity_poly.type
_entity_poly.pdbx_seq_one_letter_code
_entity_poly.pdbx_strand_id
1 'polypeptide(L)'
;MEAEKLLSKVQEILRQKPDLFEIAESSLSDLINDLEQRKNSLELKSIEKLRNKYFFVDSYQRGYKWKPQQVKALLDDIDEFKLERASDFYCLQPVVVKRTKLVEQGDAQYYWELIDGQQRMTTIFIILSYLNKDRFFHLRYETRKESTEFLNQLSHLTENVSETPLSTIDSYYFFEAYKAVEQWFLKKEEEAGFSREDWQSKLLKNTKVIWYAVRSKENEDSRKQSIEIFTRLNQGKIPLTDAELLKALFLQNIVKAYENPEVAIQKQIEMANQWDLIEQSLQDEDFWAFLSPHKGTNKYTRIELIFDLIAQKSKSEHSAIEQDHQTFLYYASKFKSDVNSKEQLKEVIESIWQDVLTGFQRLNEWYQDDHLYHLIGYLIGQKYKKIQNLWEAAKGSKRDNFEHVLIGFIEEELKTIFKQKKEDKEILAFEAIDYERSNVRPKLISLLTLFNIYRHEQQRTRFPFKQYYACKWDIEHIHAQQSPELSQEDKLKSWFEDQDKIINNVPSEDQAGLRAALDKCKVADRNESDLLQNEYLNELYAVVGETSENVHTLDNLCLLPDEINRSIGNAPFFIKRQDIISSEQEWEQGNSETDLKTSFIPLASQQVFSKYFSQDVNQMLKWGTSDRDAYKKALIGCFKRYGIQLNHIGIGRE
;
A
#
# COMPACT_ATOMS: atom_id res chain seq x y z
N MET A 1 30.15 -26.26 30.99
CA MET A 1 31.12 -25.87 32.05
C MET A 1 32.35 -26.78 32.12
N GLU A 2 32.22 -28.14 32.26
CA GLU A 2 33.40 -29.04 32.24
C GLU A 2 34.02 -29.17 30.83
N ALA A 3 33.21 -29.29 29.77
CA ALA A 3 33.69 -29.35 28.40
C ALA A 3 34.42 -28.08 27.94
N GLU A 4 33.93 -26.92 28.35
CA GLU A 4 34.58 -25.61 28.04
C GLU A 4 35.90 -25.45 28.78
N LYS A 5 35.99 -25.94 30.04
CA LYS A 5 37.24 -25.95 30.80
C LYS A 5 38.26 -26.93 30.20
N LEU A 6 37.79 -28.09 29.74
CA LEU A 6 38.66 -29.06 29.06
C LEU A 6 39.18 -28.49 27.75
N LEU A 7 38.29 -27.85 27.01
CA LEU A 7 38.58 -27.20 25.70
C LEU A 7 39.62 -26.08 25.86
N SER A 8 39.43 -25.21 26.84
CA SER A 8 40.38 -24.13 27.18
C SER A 8 41.74 -24.68 27.52
N LYS A 9 41.82 -25.77 28.30
CA LYS A 9 43.08 -26.46 28.59
C LYS A 9 43.73 -27.10 27.38
N VAL A 10 42.92 -27.72 26.48
CA VAL A 10 43.43 -28.32 25.24
C VAL A 10 43.97 -27.24 24.31
N GLN A 11 43.26 -26.11 24.20
CA GLN A 11 43.72 -24.97 23.38
C GLN A 11 45.04 -24.36 23.96
N GLU A 12 45.18 -24.30 25.25
CA GLU A 12 46.40 -23.83 25.92
C GLU A 12 47.60 -24.76 25.69
N ILE A 13 47.38 -26.08 25.69
CA ILE A 13 48.40 -27.09 25.37
C ILE A 13 48.80 -27.06 23.89
N LEU A 14 47.83 -26.87 22.97
CA LEU A 14 48.08 -26.79 21.54
C LEU A 14 48.82 -25.51 21.12
N ARG A 15 48.62 -24.38 21.79
CA ARG A 15 49.39 -23.13 21.58
C ARG A 15 50.87 -23.30 21.82
N GLN A 16 51.27 -24.29 22.60
CA GLN A 16 52.69 -24.60 22.90
C GLN A 16 53.35 -25.48 21.80
N LYS A 17 52.60 -25.98 20.80
CA LYS A 17 53.10 -26.84 19.72
C LYS A 17 52.48 -26.42 18.39
N PRO A 18 53.07 -25.45 17.66
CA PRO A 18 52.52 -24.86 16.45
C PRO A 18 52.26 -25.84 15.31
N ASP A 19 53.08 -26.86 15.16
CA ASP A 19 52.99 -27.84 14.04
C ASP A 19 51.81 -28.82 14.19
N LEU A 20 51.24 -28.94 15.40
CA LEU A 20 50.04 -29.75 15.66
C LEU A 20 48.79 -28.88 15.75
N PHE A 21 48.94 -27.58 15.74
CA PHE A 21 47.85 -26.63 15.99
C PHE A 21 46.81 -26.60 14.88
N GLU A 22 47.23 -26.55 13.60
CA GLU A 22 46.32 -26.47 12.45
C GLU A 22 45.46 -27.74 12.29
N ILE A 23 46.04 -28.93 12.43
CA ILE A 23 45.32 -30.22 12.30
C ILE A 23 44.41 -30.44 13.49
N ALA A 24 44.83 -30.05 14.69
CA ALA A 24 44.03 -30.19 15.91
C ALA A 24 42.92 -29.15 16.00
N GLU A 25 43.10 -27.95 15.46
CA GLU A 25 42.12 -26.88 15.45
C GLU A 25 40.89 -27.22 14.59
N SER A 26 41.11 -27.80 13.40
CA SER A 26 40.07 -28.29 12.54
C SER A 26 39.24 -29.41 13.21
N SER A 27 39.89 -30.43 13.75
CA SER A 27 39.28 -31.56 14.41
C SER A 27 38.55 -31.16 15.73
N LEU A 28 39.11 -30.18 16.43
CA LEU A 28 38.54 -29.64 17.67
C LEU A 28 37.27 -28.78 17.37
N SER A 29 37.33 -27.98 16.30
CA SER A 29 36.21 -27.20 15.80
C SER A 29 35.05 -28.10 15.40
N ASP A 30 35.32 -29.21 14.71
CA ASP A 30 34.31 -30.18 14.33
C ASP A 30 33.69 -30.88 15.54
N LEU A 31 34.49 -31.23 16.53
CA LEU A 31 33.99 -31.83 17.79
C LEU A 31 33.11 -30.85 18.58
N ILE A 32 33.49 -29.57 18.64
CA ILE A 32 32.69 -28.52 19.29
C ILE A 32 31.35 -28.38 18.60
N ASN A 33 31.36 -28.28 17.27
CA ASN A 33 30.17 -28.14 16.47
C ASN A 33 29.23 -29.35 16.63
N ASP A 34 29.79 -30.57 16.69
CA ASP A 34 29.04 -31.81 16.94
C ASP A 34 28.42 -31.82 18.36
N LEU A 35 29.14 -31.39 19.36
CA LEU A 35 28.63 -31.24 20.73
C LEU A 35 27.54 -30.17 20.86
N GLU A 36 27.66 -29.04 20.16
CA GLU A 36 26.64 -28.00 20.11
C GLU A 36 25.37 -28.48 19.41
N GLN A 37 25.48 -29.36 18.40
CA GLN A 37 24.31 -29.97 17.73
C GLN A 37 23.51 -30.93 18.63
N ARG A 38 24.16 -31.55 19.61
CA ARG A 38 23.58 -32.60 20.44
C ARG A 38 22.84 -32.11 21.67
N LYS A 39 22.91 -30.81 22.01
CA LYS A 39 22.29 -30.26 23.23
C LYS A 39 21.33 -29.11 22.94
N ASN A 40 20.16 -29.15 23.59
CA ASN A 40 19.37 -27.93 23.76
C ASN A 40 20.09 -27.04 24.74
N SER A 41 20.28 -25.77 24.39
CA SER A 41 20.81 -24.77 25.33
C SER A 41 19.91 -23.54 25.37
N LEU A 42 19.71 -23.02 26.59
CA LEU A 42 19.00 -21.77 26.84
C LEU A 42 19.94 -20.85 27.62
N GLU A 43 20.32 -19.75 26.99
CA GLU A 43 21.32 -18.83 27.54
C GLU A 43 20.94 -17.37 27.27
N LEU A 44 21.38 -16.47 28.13
CA LEU A 44 21.38 -15.04 27.84
C LEU A 44 22.73 -14.68 27.21
N LYS A 45 22.67 -14.29 25.91
CA LYS A 45 23.86 -13.86 25.18
C LYS A 45 23.79 -12.36 24.87
N SER A 46 24.84 -11.61 25.22
CA SER A 46 24.99 -10.24 24.73
C SER A 46 25.20 -10.23 23.22
N ILE A 47 24.85 -9.13 22.56
CA ILE A 47 25.09 -8.98 21.12
C ILE A 47 26.57 -9.15 20.78
N GLU A 48 27.48 -8.69 21.67
CA GLU A 48 28.91 -8.87 21.49
C GLU A 48 29.35 -10.33 21.33
N LYS A 49 28.68 -11.27 22.02
CA LYS A 49 28.95 -12.71 21.90
C LYS A 49 28.52 -13.33 20.57
N LEU A 50 27.84 -12.57 19.73
CA LEU A 50 27.43 -12.97 18.38
C LEU A 50 28.49 -12.64 17.33
N ARG A 51 29.57 -11.93 17.69
CA ARG A 51 30.67 -11.56 16.79
C ARG A 51 31.26 -12.80 16.08
N ASN A 52 31.51 -12.65 14.78
CA ASN A 52 32.06 -13.68 13.90
C ASN A 52 31.23 -14.98 13.77
N LYS A 53 29.97 -14.96 14.23
CA LYS A 53 29.05 -16.11 14.01
C LYS A 53 28.47 -16.06 12.60
N TYR A 54 28.17 -17.24 12.06
CA TYR A 54 27.54 -17.41 10.78
C TYR A 54 26.07 -17.76 10.99
N PHE A 55 25.19 -16.91 10.49
CA PHE A 55 23.75 -17.10 10.55
C PHE A 55 23.18 -17.41 9.17
N PHE A 56 22.13 -18.21 9.18
CA PHE A 56 21.45 -18.68 7.99
C PHE A 56 19.93 -18.59 8.15
N VAL A 57 19.27 -18.03 7.16
CA VAL A 57 17.80 -17.95 7.06
C VAL A 57 17.35 -18.83 5.91
N ASP A 58 16.61 -19.91 6.23
CA ASP A 58 16.14 -20.87 5.24
C ASP A 58 14.97 -20.31 4.43
N SER A 59 14.75 -20.87 3.25
CA SER A 59 13.74 -20.48 2.25
C SER A 59 12.30 -20.59 2.74
N TYR A 60 11.99 -21.45 3.72
CA TYR A 60 10.63 -21.55 4.26
C TYR A 60 10.23 -20.32 5.08
N GLN A 61 11.19 -19.49 5.49
CA GLN A 61 10.95 -18.26 6.24
C GLN A 61 10.65 -17.10 5.30
N ARG A 62 9.89 -16.14 5.81
CA ARG A 62 9.62 -14.90 5.09
C ARG A 62 10.89 -14.07 4.95
N GLY A 63 10.93 -13.18 3.97
CA GLY A 63 11.94 -12.16 3.87
C GLY A 63 11.87 -11.12 4.98
N TYR A 64 12.81 -10.19 4.98
CA TYR A 64 12.78 -9.08 5.90
C TYR A 64 11.64 -8.12 5.55
N LYS A 65 10.84 -7.72 6.57
CA LYS A 65 9.64 -6.89 6.37
C LYS A 65 9.43 -5.82 7.45
N TRP A 66 10.38 -5.61 8.35
CA TRP A 66 10.25 -4.53 9.31
C TRP A 66 10.22 -3.18 8.61
N LYS A 67 9.24 -2.37 9.00
CA LYS A 67 9.07 -1.00 8.53
C LYS A 67 9.91 -0.04 9.36
N PRO A 68 10.18 1.19 8.89
CA PRO A 68 10.94 2.19 9.63
C PRO A 68 10.48 2.40 11.08
N GLN A 69 9.17 2.31 11.35
CA GLN A 69 8.63 2.47 12.70
C GLN A 69 9.10 1.38 13.67
N GLN A 70 9.17 0.12 13.20
CA GLN A 70 9.64 -1.01 14.03
C GLN A 70 11.14 -0.93 14.30
N VAL A 71 11.90 -0.45 13.32
CA VAL A 71 13.34 -0.22 13.47
C VAL A 71 13.58 0.90 14.48
N LYS A 72 12.87 2.05 14.33
CA LYS A 72 12.97 3.17 15.29
C LYS A 72 12.56 2.77 16.68
N ALA A 73 11.49 2.00 16.85
CA ALA A 73 11.07 1.51 18.16
C ALA A 73 12.17 0.68 18.83
N LEU A 74 12.86 -0.20 18.11
CA LEU A 74 13.98 -0.95 18.67
C LEU A 74 15.16 -0.04 19.09
N LEU A 75 15.46 0.99 18.28
CA LEU A 75 16.52 1.95 18.61
C LEU A 75 16.15 2.78 19.84
N ASP A 76 14.92 3.25 19.92
CA ASP A 76 14.39 4.01 21.06
C ASP A 76 14.37 3.16 22.33
N ASP A 77 13.90 1.92 22.27
CA ASP A 77 13.90 0.99 23.43
C ASP A 77 15.31 0.79 24.01
N ILE A 78 16.32 0.65 23.15
CA ILE A 78 17.72 0.51 23.58
C ILE A 78 18.25 1.83 24.14
N ASP A 79 17.87 2.96 23.56
CA ASP A 79 18.29 4.30 24.00
C ASP A 79 17.70 4.65 25.36
N GLU A 80 16.41 4.46 25.54
CA GLU A 80 15.66 4.78 26.76
C GLU A 80 16.02 3.87 27.93
N PHE A 81 16.53 2.65 27.67
CA PHE A 81 16.92 1.73 28.72
C PHE A 81 18.03 2.32 29.57
N LYS A 82 17.77 2.48 30.88
CA LYS A 82 18.73 3.03 31.85
C LYS A 82 19.54 1.92 32.52
N LEU A 83 20.85 2.12 32.59
CA LEU A 83 21.79 1.28 33.33
C LEU A 83 21.95 1.86 34.72
N GLU A 84 21.16 1.37 35.69
CA GLU A 84 21.27 1.79 37.09
C GLU A 84 22.35 0.97 37.83
N ARG A 85 22.57 -0.27 37.38
CA ARG A 85 23.56 -1.20 37.94
C ARG A 85 24.39 -1.82 36.83
N ALA A 86 25.60 -2.18 37.10
CA ALA A 86 26.51 -2.85 36.15
C ALA A 86 25.95 -4.21 35.64
N SER A 87 25.02 -4.84 36.37
CA SER A 87 24.35 -6.07 35.99
C SER A 87 23.15 -5.89 35.06
N ASP A 88 22.66 -4.66 34.91
CA ASP A 88 21.44 -4.36 34.19
C ASP A 88 21.63 -4.58 32.68
N PHE A 89 20.58 -5.09 32.03
CA PHE A 89 20.61 -5.35 30.60
C PHE A 89 19.20 -5.23 29.99
N TYR A 90 19.14 -4.75 28.80
CA TYR A 90 17.94 -4.79 27.95
C TYR A 90 17.80 -6.19 27.34
N CYS A 91 16.66 -6.85 27.58
CA CYS A 91 16.42 -8.19 27.10
C CYS A 91 15.57 -8.19 25.83
N LEU A 92 16.18 -8.56 24.72
CA LEU A 92 15.46 -8.82 23.49
C LEU A 92 14.65 -10.14 23.60
N GLN A 93 13.59 -10.22 22.81
CA GLN A 93 12.79 -11.45 22.69
C GLN A 93 13.67 -12.64 22.23
N PRO A 94 13.23 -13.90 22.46
CA PRO A 94 14.01 -15.08 22.13
C PRO A 94 14.46 -15.14 20.65
N VAL A 95 15.68 -15.64 20.46
CA VAL A 95 16.22 -16.05 19.16
C VAL A 95 16.40 -17.56 19.21
N VAL A 96 15.66 -18.27 18.38
CA VAL A 96 15.69 -19.73 18.31
C VAL A 96 16.56 -20.17 17.16
N VAL A 97 17.57 -20.95 17.45
CA VAL A 97 18.57 -21.36 16.45
C VAL A 97 18.81 -22.88 16.48
N LYS A 98 19.23 -23.38 15.33
CA LYS A 98 19.72 -24.75 15.20
C LYS A 98 21.05 -24.77 14.49
N ARG A 99 21.99 -25.62 14.92
CA ARG A 99 23.26 -25.78 14.26
C ARG A 99 23.09 -26.59 12.98
N THR A 100 23.50 -26.05 11.84
CA THR A 100 23.33 -26.67 10.52
C THR A 100 24.65 -26.61 9.77
N LYS A 101 25.02 -27.71 9.10
CA LYS A 101 26.18 -27.80 8.24
C LYS A 101 25.75 -27.64 6.79
N LEU A 102 26.28 -26.63 6.11
CA LEU A 102 26.08 -26.44 4.68
C LEU A 102 27.38 -26.76 3.96
N VAL A 103 27.27 -27.47 2.83
CA VAL A 103 28.41 -27.84 1.98
C VAL A 103 28.32 -27.05 0.69
N GLU A 104 29.32 -26.22 0.40
CA GLU A 104 29.42 -25.47 -0.85
C GLU A 104 30.77 -25.74 -1.52
N GLN A 105 30.73 -26.10 -2.80
CA GLN A 105 31.94 -26.38 -3.61
C GLN A 105 32.95 -27.36 -2.96
N GLY A 106 32.44 -28.26 -2.08
CA GLY A 106 33.27 -29.21 -1.36
C GLY A 106 33.70 -28.76 0.05
N ASP A 107 33.54 -27.48 0.38
CA ASP A 107 33.84 -26.95 1.71
C ASP A 107 32.62 -26.97 2.61
N ALA A 108 32.78 -27.46 3.83
CA ALA A 108 31.73 -27.58 4.81
C ALA A 108 31.81 -26.42 5.82
N GLN A 109 30.80 -25.58 5.84
CA GLN A 109 30.70 -24.47 6.79
C GLN A 109 29.53 -24.69 7.75
N TYR A 110 29.75 -24.45 9.04
CA TYR A 110 28.70 -24.52 10.06
C TYR A 110 28.02 -23.17 10.25
N TYR A 111 26.69 -23.19 10.19
CA TYR A 111 25.81 -22.03 10.38
C TYR A 111 24.88 -22.22 11.58
N TRP A 112 24.43 -21.11 12.16
CA TRP A 112 23.28 -21.05 13.05
C TRP A 112 22.05 -20.72 12.20
N GLU A 113 21.24 -21.73 11.90
CA GLU A 113 19.94 -21.53 11.25
C GLU A 113 19.02 -20.78 12.21
N LEU A 114 18.55 -19.60 11.79
CA LEU A 114 17.61 -18.80 12.54
C LEU A 114 16.19 -19.36 12.37
N ILE A 115 15.67 -20.11 13.34
CA ILE A 115 14.32 -20.65 13.30
C ILE A 115 13.29 -19.57 13.70
N ASP A 116 13.62 -18.76 14.71
CA ASP A 116 12.83 -17.58 15.11
C ASP A 116 13.75 -16.43 15.47
N GLY A 117 13.28 -15.19 15.28
CA GLY A 117 14.04 -13.98 15.57
C GLY A 117 14.79 -13.39 14.37
N GLN A 118 14.59 -13.91 13.16
CA GLN A 118 15.29 -13.44 11.95
C GLN A 118 15.14 -11.94 11.70
N GLN A 119 13.94 -11.36 11.89
CA GLN A 119 13.70 -9.92 11.68
C GLN A 119 14.60 -9.07 12.59
N ARG A 120 14.64 -9.41 13.88
CA ARG A 120 15.49 -8.73 14.89
C ARG A 120 16.96 -8.89 14.58
N MET A 121 17.40 -10.11 14.27
CA MET A 121 18.79 -10.37 13.94
C MET A 121 19.23 -9.61 12.70
N THR A 122 18.37 -9.52 11.69
CA THR A 122 18.63 -8.74 10.47
C THR A 122 18.68 -7.24 10.79
N THR A 123 17.77 -6.73 11.63
CA THR A 123 17.81 -5.32 12.04
C THR A 123 19.08 -5.01 12.82
N ILE A 124 19.49 -5.88 13.75
CA ILE A 124 20.77 -5.73 14.47
C ILE A 124 21.96 -5.74 13.50
N PHE A 125 21.93 -6.61 12.49
CA PHE A 125 22.93 -6.62 11.42
C PHE A 125 22.99 -5.27 10.69
N ILE A 126 21.85 -4.72 10.31
CA ILE A 126 21.75 -3.42 9.62
C ILE A 126 22.28 -2.29 10.52
N ILE A 127 21.89 -2.25 11.79
CA ILE A 127 22.36 -1.26 12.77
C ILE A 127 23.89 -1.35 12.91
N LEU A 128 24.41 -2.55 13.07
CA LEU A 128 25.86 -2.76 13.21
C LEU A 128 26.63 -2.45 11.90
N SER A 129 26.03 -2.68 10.74
CA SER A 129 26.60 -2.29 9.44
C SER A 129 26.66 -0.77 9.28
N TYR A 130 25.69 -0.03 9.83
CA TYR A 130 25.73 1.44 9.86
C TYR A 130 26.79 1.97 10.83
N LEU A 131 26.91 1.36 12.03
CA LEU A 131 27.85 1.80 13.05
C LEU A 131 29.30 1.43 12.76
N ASN A 132 29.53 0.30 12.11
CA ASN A 132 30.87 -0.25 11.85
C ASN A 132 31.04 -0.53 10.35
N LYS A 133 32.21 -0.16 9.82
CA LYS A 133 32.55 -0.50 8.43
C LYS A 133 32.87 -2.00 8.28
N ASP A 134 33.32 -2.66 9.36
CA ASP A 134 33.64 -4.08 9.36
C ASP A 134 32.43 -4.94 9.71
N ARG A 135 32.33 -6.10 9.08
CA ARG A 135 31.25 -7.03 9.28
C ARG A 135 31.31 -7.64 10.69
N PHE A 136 30.27 -7.40 11.51
CA PHE A 136 30.22 -7.86 12.88
C PHE A 136 29.93 -9.37 13.01
N PHE A 137 28.96 -9.87 12.25
CA PHE A 137 28.65 -11.29 12.07
C PHE A 137 28.18 -11.53 10.61
N HIS A 138 28.08 -12.81 10.20
CA HIS A 138 27.65 -13.16 8.85
C HIS A 138 26.17 -13.53 8.86
N LEU A 139 25.42 -13.00 7.89
CA LEU A 139 23.99 -13.30 7.71
C LEU A 139 23.73 -13.64 6.25
N ARG A 140 23.16 -14.82 6.01
CA ARG A 140 22.86 -15.32 4.68
C ARG A 140 21.39 -15.74 4.58
N TYR A 141 20.76 -15.42 3.45
CA TYR A 141 19.46 -15.90 3.03
C TYR A 141 19.61 -16.93 1.92
N GLU A 142 19.01 -18.14 2.07
CA GLU A 142 19.25 -19.25 1.16
C GLU A 142 18.76 -18.99 -0.27
N THR A 143 17.52 -18.59 -0.45
CA THR A 143 16.88 -18.43 -1.76
C THR A 143 17.12 -17.07 -2.40
N ARG A 144 17.81 -16.17 -1.73
CA ARG A 144 17.90 -14.76 -2.09
C ARG A 144 19.36 -14.33 -2.08
N LYS A 145 20.13 -14.83 -3.07
CA LYS A 145 21.56 -14.48 -3.20
C LYS A 145 21.77 -12.98 -3.32
N GLU A 146 20.95 -12.32 -4.15
CA GLU A 146 20.98 -10.86 -4.32
C GLU A 146 20.70 -10.10 -3.02
N SER A 147 19.77 -10.61 -2.18
CA SER A 147 19.49 -10.05 -0.86
C SER A 147 20.70 -10.17 0.08
N THR A 148 21.40 -11.32 0.03
CA THR A 148 22.64 -11.52 0.79
C THR A 148 23.76 -10.60 0.31
N GLU A 149 23.90 -10.45 -1.01
CA GLU A 149 24.89 -9.54 -1.62
C GLU A 149 24.59 -8.09 -1.23
N PHE A 150 23.35 -7.67 -1.30
CA PHE A 150 22.91 -6.34 -0.87
C PHE A 150 23.21 -6.07 0.61
N LEU A 151 22.86 -7.00 1.52
CA LEU A 151 23.21 -6.89 2.94
C LEU A 151 24.73 -6.75 3.16
N ASN A 152 25.53 -7.48 2.38
CA ASN A 152 26.97 -7.42 2.47
C ASN A 152 27.56 -6.08 1.99
N GLN A 153 26.82 -5.33 1.18
CA GLN A 153 27.23 -4.02 0.65
C GLN A 153 26.72 -2.86 1.51
N LEU A 154 25.80 -3.08 2.46
CA LEU A 154 25.20 -2.01 3.27
C LEU A 154 26.22 -1.09 3.97
N SER A 155 27.32 -1.65 4.49
CA SER A 155 28.38 -0.86 5.15
C SER A 155 29.20 0.02 4.20
N HIS A 156 29.06 -0.19 2.89
CA HIS A 156 29.78 0.55 1.84
C HIS A 156 28.85 1.46 1.02
N LEU A 157 27.58 1.55 1.38
CA LEU A 157 26.65 2.48 0.75
C LEU A 157 27.06 3.91 1.13
N THR A 158 27.64 4.63 0.17
CA THR A 158 27.97 6.06 0.27
C THR A 158 26.75 6.91 -0.08
N GLU A 159 26.83 8.23 0.10
CA GLU A 159 25.73 9.21 -0.03
C GLU A 159 24.91 9.20 -1.34
N ASN A 160 25.31 8.46 -2.36
CA ASN A 160 24.61 8.34 -3.66
C ASN A 160 23.70 7.10 -3.76
N VAL A 161 23.07 6.71 -2.68
CA VAL A 161 22.23 5.49 -2.57
C VAL A 161 20.94 5.54 -3.39
N SER A 162 20.54 6.71 -3.89
CA SER A 162 19.37 6.88 -4.77
C SER A 162 19.49 6.16 -6.13
N GLU A 163 20.68 5.71 -6.51
CA GLU A 163 20.95 5.03 -7.79
C GLU A 163 21.16 3.50 -7.67
N THR A 164 21.12 2.95 -6.45
CA THR A 164 21.28 1.49 -6.29
C THR A 164 20.02 0.78 -6.74
N PRO A 165 20.04 -0.09 -7.76
CA PRO A 165 18.85 -0.80 -8.20
C PRO A 165 18.36 -1.72 -7.07
N LEU A 166 17.16 -1.45 -6.55
CA LEU A 166 16.47 -2.30 -5.59
C LEU A 166 15.87 -3.48 -6.35
N SER A 167 16.69 -4.51 -6.60
CA SER A 167 16.32 -5.66 -7.44
C SER A 167 15.34 -6.63 -6.79
N THR A 168 15.24 -6.59 -5.45
CA THR A 168 14.39 -7.49 -4.68
C THR A 168 13.54 -6.74 -3.65
N ILE A 169 12.46 -7.37 -3.22
CA ILE A 169 11.62 -6.81 -2.14
C ILE A 169 12.39 -6.69 -0.82
N ASP A 170 13.30 -7.61 -0.55
CA ASP A 170 14.12 -7.55 0.66
C ASP A 170 15.09 -6.39 0.61
N SER A 171 15.72 -6.13 -0.57
CA SER A 171 16.61 -4.99 -0.78
C SER A 171 15.92 -3.67 -0.44
N TYR A 172 14.65 -3.53 -0.83
CA TYR A 172 13.83 -2.37 -0.48
C TYR A 172 13.69 -2.21 1.04
N TYR A 173 13.28 -3.29 1.75
CA TYR A 173 13.11 -3.20 3.21
C TYR A 173 14.43 -3.05 3.96
N PHE A 174 15.52 -3.67 3.49
CA PHE A 174 16.85 -3.47 4.07
C PHE A 174 17.29 -2.01 3.94
N PHE A 175 17.06 -1.42 2.77
CA PHE A 175 17.37 -0.04 2.49
C PHE A 175 16.55 0.93 3.34
N GLU A 176 15.22 0.73 3.42
CA GLU A 176 14.36 1.52 4.29
C GLU A 176 14.75 1.40 5.76
N ALA A 177 15.12 0.21 6.21
CA ALA A 177 15.63 0.01 7.56
C ALA A 177 16.96 0.73 7.79
N TYR A 178 17.89 0.66 6.84
CA TYR A 178 19.16 1.37 6.92
C TYR A 178 18.97 2.88 6.97
N LYS A 179 18.12 3.45 6.11
CA LYS A 179 17.74 4.87 6.17
C LYS A 179 17.10 5.25 7.49
N ALA A 180 16.24 4.40 8.04
CA ALA A 180 15.61 4.66 9.34
C ALA A 180 16.64 4.70 10.47
N VAL A 181 17.66 3.83 10.42
CA VAL A 181 18.79 3.84 11.35
C VAL A 181 19.60 5.13 11.19
N GLU A 182 20.00 5.47 9.97
CA GLU A 182 20.75 6.68 9.67
C GLU A 182 20.02 7.95 10.17
N GLN A 183 18.76 8.13 9.78
CA GLN A 183 17.94 9.27 10.21
C GLN A 183 17.79 9.35 11.72
N TRP A 184 17.69 8.20 12.39
CA TRP A 184 17.57 8.16 13.83
C TRP A 184 18.88 8.64 14.50
N PHE A 185 20.04 8.15 14.05
CA PHE A 185 21.33 8.58 14.60
C PHE A 185 21.61 10.05 14.31
N LEU A 186 21.37 10.52 13.08
CA LEU A 186 21.55 11.94 12.71
C LEU A 186 20.71 12.85 13.62
N LYS A 187 19.45 12.48 13.85
CA LYS A 187 18.58 13.23 14.77
C LYS A 187 19.07 13.20 16.22
N LYS A 188 19.54 12.04 16.71
CA LYS A 188 20.02 11.89 18.07
C LYS A 188 21.35 12.63 18.33
N GLU A 189 22.18 12.72 17.33
CA GLU A 189 23.46 13.47 17.43
C GLU A 189 23.27 14.99 17.55
N GLU A 190 22.09 15.50 17.17
CA GLU A 190 21.70 16.89 17.44
C GLU A 190 21.28 17.10 18.91
N GLU A 191 20.96 16.05 19.64
CA GLU A 191 20.56 16.12 21.05
C GLU A 191 21.79 16.28 21.95
N ALA A 192 21.76 17.27 22.85
CA ALA A 192 22.87 17.51 23.79
C ALA A 192 23.07 16.32 24.73
N GLY A 193 24.24 15.73 24.72
CA GLY A 193 24.63 14.62 25.61
C GLY A 193 24.47 13.23 25.00
N PHE A 194 24.04 13.09 23.75
CA PHE A 194 24.05 11.81 23.05
C PHE A 194 25.48 11.46 22.61
N SER A 195 25.89 10.19 22.80
CA SER A 195 27.16 9.64 22.32
C SER A 195 26.87 8.35 21.54
N ARG A 196 27.32 8.32 20.29
CA ARG A 196 27.20 7.14 19.42
C ARG A 196 27.99 5.94 19.99
N GLU A 197 29.15 6.19 20.55
CA GLU A 197 30.02 5.19 21.16
C GLU A 197 29.37 4.56 22.41
N ASP A 198 28.76 5.37 23.26
CA ASP A 198 28.07 4.89 24.46
C ASP A 198 26.84 4.07 24.08
N TRP A 199 26.06 4.53 23.09
CA TRP A 199 24.92 3.79 22.57
C TRP A 199 25.34 2.44 21.96
N GLN A 200 26.42 2.43 21.17
CA GLN A 200 26.99 1.21 20.58
C GLN A 200 27.49 0.26 21.68
N SER A 201 28.16 0.76 22.70
CA SER A 201 28.60 -0.04 23.86
C SER A 201 27.38 -0.66 24.57
N LYS A 202 26.30 0.09 24.74
CA LYS A 202 25.06 -0.35 25.34
C LYS A 202 24.40 -1.45 24.49
N LEU A 203 24.33 -1.31 23.16
CA LEU A 203 23.87 -2.35 22.26
C LEU A 203 24.72 -3.62 22.39
N LEU A 204 26.03 -3.52 22.38
CA LEU A 204 26.91 -4.68 22.33
C LEU A 204 26.98 -5.43 23.67
N LYS A 205 27.14 -4.71 24.77
CA LYS A 205 27.44 -5.30 26.08
C LYS A 205 26.18 -5.51 26.92
N ASN A 206 25.26 -4.56 26.90
CA ASN A 206 24.11 -4.51 27.81
C ASN A 206 22.80 -4.96 27.15
N THR A 207 22.77 -5.10 25.82
CA THR A 207 21.62 -5.72 25.13
C THR A 207 21.87 -7.21 24.96
N LYS A 208 20.93 -8.03 25.44
CA LYS A 208 21.03 -9.50 25.43
C LYS A 208 19.84 -10.13 24.72
N VAL A 209 20.10 -11.25 24.06
CA VAL A 209 19.08 -12.13 23.49
C VAL A 209 18.90 -13.36 24.36
N ILE A 210 17.67 -13.84 24.46
CA ILE A 210 17.40 -15.17 25.00
C ILE A 210 17.73 -16.15 23.87
N TRP A 211 18.93 -16.71 23.95
CA TRP A 211 19.44 -17.65 22.97
C TRP A 211 18.95 -19.06 23.26
N TYR A 212 18.11 -19.61 22.38
CA TYR A 212 17.64 -20.98 22.48
C TYR A 212 18.18 -21.80 21.31
N ALA A 213 19.19 -22.62 21.56
CA ALA A 213 19.72 -23.55 20.58
C ALA A 213 18.99 -24.89 20.70
N VAL A 214 18.42 -25.33 19.57
CA VAL A 214 17.67 -26.59 19.50
C VAL A 214 18.58 -27.70 19.01
N ARG A 215 18.48 -28.87 19.65
CA ARG A 215 19.21 -30.07 19.28
C ARG A 215 18.78 -30.58 17.90
N SER A 216 19.76 -30.88 17.03
CA SER A 216 19.54 -31.69 15.84
C SER A 216 19.33 -33.15 16.23
N LYS A 217 18.30 -33.78 15.69
CA LYS A 217 18.08 -35.24 15.89
C LYS A 217 18.89 -36.00 14.84
N GLU A 218 19.61 -36.98 15.31
CA GLU A 218 20.31 -37.93 14.42
C GLU A 218 19.24 -38.73 13.62
N ASN A 219 19.45 -38.88 12.32
CA ASN A 219 18.57 -39.63 11.37
C ASN A 219 17.23 -38.95 10.97
N GLU A 220 16.97 -37.69 11.32
CA GLU A 220 15.86 -36.93 10.77
C GLU A 220 16.38 -35.90 9.77
N ASP A 221 15.59 -35.63 8.72
CA ASP A 221 15.84 -34.52 7.81
C ASP A 221 15.91 -33.22 8.61
N SER A 222 17.09 -32.63 8.65
CA SER A 222 17.38 -31.39 9.41
C SER A 222 16.41 -30.27 9.07
N ARG A 223 16.01 -30.15 7.80
CA ARG A 223 15.09 -29.11 7.31
C ARG A 223 13.67 -29.35 7.78
N LYS A 224 13.20 -30.59 7.73
CA LYS A 224 11.88 -30.97 8.24
C LYS A 224 11.74 -30.65 9.73
N GLN A 225 12.77 -30.95 10.52
CA GLN A 225 12.82 -30.62 11.93
C GLN A 225 12.75 -29.12 12.17
N SER A 226 13.45 -28.29 11.39
CA SER A 226 13.40 -26.84 11.50
C SER A 226 12.01 -26.29 11.23
N ILE A 227 11.32 -26.80 10.19
CA ILE A 227 9.96 -26.39 9.85
C ILE A 227 8.97 -26.79 10.97
N GLU A 228 9.11 -27.98 11.56
CA GLU A 228 8.27 -28.42 12.69
C GLU A 228 8.46 -27.51 13.93
N ILE A 229 9.69 -27.18 14.26
CA ILE A 229 10.00 -26.29 15.39
C ILE A 229 9.44 -24.91 15.12
N PHE A 230 9.66 -24.36 13.93
CA PHE A 230 9.11 -23.06 13.47
C PHE A 230 7.58 -23.04 13.63
N THR A 231 6.90 -24.07 13.14
CA THR A 231 5.44 -24.17 13.22
C THR A 231 4.96 -24.20 14.66
N ARG A 232 5.59 -25.02 15.55
CA ARG A 232 5.24 -25.11 16.97
C ARG A 232 5.47 -23.83 17.74
N LEU A 233 6.59 -23.14 17.50
CA LEU A 233 6.92 -21.87 18.17
C LEU A 233 5.95 -20.75 17.82
N ASN A 234 5.40 -20.79 16.60
CA ASN A 234 4.49 -19.78 16.12
C ASN A 234 3.01 -20.08 16.41
N GLN A 235 2.66 -21.29 16.79
CA GLN A 235 1.30 -21.69 17.19
C GLN A 235 0.74 -20.95 18.42
N GLY A 236 1.58 -20.25 19.21
CA GLY A 236 1.14 -19.54 20.42
C GLY A 236 1.54 -18.06 20.49
N LYS A 237 2.15 -17.53 19.42
CA LYS A 237 2.54 -16.12 19.32
C LYS A 237 1.62 -15.37 18.37
N ILE A 238 1.91 -14.08 18.11
CA ILE A 238 1.21 -13.28 17.09
C ILE A 238 0.98 -14.16 15.87
N PRO A 239 -0.28 -14.39 15.49
CA PRO A 239 -0.61 -15.43 14.52
C PRO A 239 0.18 -15.21 13.23
N LEU A 240 0.83 -16.25 12.75
CA LEU A 240 1.35 -16.27 11.38
C LEU A 240 0.18 -15.96 10.45
N THR A 241 0.45 -15.19 9.43
CA THR A 241 -0.54 -14.97 8.38
C THR A 241 -0.86 -16.30 7.69
N ASP A 242 -2.05 -16.42 7.13
CA ASP A 242 -2.43 -17.58 6.34
C ASP A 242 -1.41 -17.85 5.22
N ALA A 243 -0.87 -16.82 4.60
CA ALA A 243 0.16 -16.98 3.57
C ALA A 243 1.48 -17.58 4.09
N GLU A 244 1.93 -17.19 5.27
CA GLU A 244 3.15 -17.78 5.86
C GLU A 244 2.95 -19.25 6.22
N LEU A 245 1.78 -19.57 6.78
CA LEU A 245 1.40 -20.96 7.05
C LEU A 245 1.26 -21.79 5.78
N LEU A 246 0.66 -21.22 4.72
CA LEU A 246 0.53 -21.87 3.42
C LEU A 246 1.89 -22.12 2.78
N LYS A 247 2.79 -21.14 2.77
CA LYS A 247 4.14 -21.31 2.24
C LYS A 247 4.86 -22.48 2.93
N ALA A 248 4.81 -22.55 4.25
CA ALA A 248 5.40 -23.65 5.01
C ALA A 248 4.72 -25.00 4.69
N LEU A 249 3.39 -25.03 4.57
CA LEU A 249 2.61 -26.21 4.24
C LEU A 249 3.00 -26.78 2.87
N PHE A 250 3.09 -25.93 1.84
CA PHE A 250 3.51 -26.34 0.50
C PHE A 250 4.92 -26.92 0.50
N LEU A 251 5.89 -26.21 1.09
CA LEU A 251 7.29 -26.66 1.12
C LEU A 251 7.46 -27.99 1.87
N GLN A 252 6.71 -28.19 2.97
CA GLN A 252 6.70 -29.45 3.71
C GLN A 252 6.12 -30.59 2.86
N ASN A 253 5.03 -30.36 2.13
CA ASN A 253 4.41 -31.40 1.32
C ASN A 253 5.22 -31.74 0.07
N ILE A 254 5.98 -30.80 -0.51
CA ILE A 254 6.94 -31.10 -1.58
C ILE A 254 7.98 -32.12 -1.12
N VAL A 255 8.56 -31.96 0.08
CA VAL A 255 9.52 -32.93 0.61
C VAL A 255 8.90 -34.34 0.77
N LYS A 256 7.62 -34.41 1.17
CA LYS A 256 6.91 -35.70 1.30
C LYS A 256 6.59 -36.36 -0.04
N ALA A 257 6.32 -35.53 -1.07
CA ALA A 257 5.87 -36.00 -2.38
C ALA A 257 7.00 -36.53 -3.24
N TYR A 258 8.21 -36.00 -3.13
CA TYR A 258 9.35 -36.41 -3.97
C TYR A 258 10.30 -37.33 -3.22
N GLU A 259 10.64 -38.49 -3.84
CA GLU A 259 11.55 -39.46 -3.25
C GLU A 259 13.01 -39.03 -3.33
N ASN A 260 13.38 -38.40 -4.45
CA ASN A 260 14.73 -37.87 -4.63
C ASN A 260 14.84 -36.52 -3.90
N PRO A 261 15.71 -36.40 -2.87
CA PRO A 261 15.88 -35.15 -2.11
C PRO A 261 16.34 -33.96 -2.97
N GLU A 262 17.17 -34.19 -3.99
CA GLU A 262 17.66 -33.11 -4.87
C GLU A 262 16.51 -32.52 -5.69
N VAL A 263 15.62 -33.39 -6.22
CA VAL A 263 14.42 -32.95 -6.96
C VAL A 263 13.46 -32.20 -6.03
N ALA A 264 13.28 -32.68 -4.80
CA ALA A 264 12.47 -32.01 -3.80
C ALA A 264 12.99 -30.59 -3.50
N ILE A 265 14.29 -30.44 -3.27
CA ILE A 265 14.94 -29.14 -3.03
C ILE A 265 14.76 -28.22 -4.25
N GLN A 266 14.99 -28.73 -5.47
CA GLN A 266 14.79 -27.93 -6.68
C GLN A 266 13.35 -27.42 -6.80
N LYS A 267 12.36 -28.27 -6.54
CA LYS A 267 10.94 -27.88 -6.57
C LYS A 267 10.57 -26.88 -5.47
N GLN A 268 11.16 -26.99 -4.29
CA GLN A 268 10.98 -26.00 -3.23
C GLN A 268 11.54 -24.64 -3.63
N ILE A 269 12.75 -24.60 -4.23
CA ILE A 269 13.37 -23.37 -4.70
C ILE A 269 12.54 -22.73 -5.82
N GLU A 270 12.08 -23.54 -6.79
CA GLU A 270 11.22 -23.07 -7.89
C GLU A 270 9.96 -22.40 -7.34
N MET A 271 9.23 -23.06 -6.46
CA MET A 271 8.01 -22.51 -5.86
C MET A 271 8.29 -21.28 -5.00
N ALA A 272 9.37 -21.28 -4.20
CA ALA A 272 9.72 -20.14 -3.38
C ALA A 272 10.05 -18.89 -4.23
N ASN A 273 10.76 -19.06 -5.35
CA ASN A 273 11.06 -17.98 -6.27
C ASN A 273 9.78 -17.42 -6.94
N GLN A 274 8.90 -18.28 -7.40
CA GLN A 274 7.61 -17.86 -7.98
C GLN A 274 6.74 -17.15 -6.95
N TRP A 275 6.70 -17.62 -5.70
CA TRP A 275 6.02 -16.96 -4.60
C TRP A 275 6.55 -15.54 -4.37
N ASP A 276 7.86 -15.42 -4.30
CA ASP A 276 8.52 -14.14 -4.06
C ASP A 276 8.26 -13.13 -5.20
N LEU A 277 8.22 -13.59 -6.46
CA LEU A 277 7.85 -12.78 -7.62
C LEU A 277 6.41 -12.26 -7.54
N ILE A 278 5.46 -13.13 -7.14
CA ILE A 278 4.06 -12.72 -6.93
C ILE A 278 3.98 -11.68 -5.81
N GLU A 279 4.61 -11.94 -4.66
CA GLU A 279 4.62 -10.99 -3.55
C GLU A 279 5.24 -9.65 -3.95
N GLN A 280 6.33 -9.65 -4.70
CA GLN A 280 6.97 -8.44 -5.20
C GLN A 280 6.04 -7.65 -6.10
N SER A 281 5.39 -8.32 -7.07
CA SER A 281 4.45 -7.67 -7.98
C SER A 281 3.26 -7.05 -7.24
N LEU A 282 2.73 -7.73 -6.23
CA LEU A 282 1.64 -7.22 -5.41
C LEU A 282 2.06 -6.09 -4.45
N GLN A 283 3.37 -5.83 -4.26
CA GLN A 283 3.84 -4.67 -3.49
C GLN A 283 3.79 -3.37 -4.29
N ASP A 284 3.57 -3.42 -5.60
CA ASP A 284 3.24 -2.22 -6.36
C ASP A 284 1.97 -1.57 -5.76
N GLU A 285 2.12 -0.32 -5.31
CA GLU A 285 1.05 0.39 -4.60
C GLU A 285 -0.11 0.77 -5.54
N ASP A 286 0.16 1.00 -6.83
CA ASP A 286 -0.88 1.31 -7.81
C ASP A 286 -1.66 0.03 -8.16
N PHE A 287 -0.96 -1.09 -8.33
CA PHE A 287 -1.59 -2.39 -8.52
C PHE A 287 -2.43 -2.80 -7.29
N TRP A 288 -1.89 -2.60 -6.09
CA TRP A 288 -2.63 -2.92 -4.87
C TRP A 288 -3.83 -2.02 -4.64
N ALA A 289 -3.72 -0.72 -4.89
CA ALA A 289 -4.84 0.21 -4.80
C ALA A 289 -5.97 -0.16 -5.78
N PHE A 290 -5.64 -0.64 -6.98
CA PHE A 290 -6.61 -1.17 -7.92
C PHE A 290 -7.34 -2.40 -7.39
N LEU A 291 -6.65 -3.36 -6.76
CA LEU A 291 -7.24 -4.61 -6.25
C LEU A 291 -7.99 -4.42 -4.91
N SER A 292 -7.52 -3.52 -4.06
CA SER A 292 -8.00 -3.34 -2.69
C SER A 292 -8.03 -1.86 -2.26
N PRO A 293 -8.96 -1.07 -2.79
CA PRO A 293 -8.99 0.38 -2.60
C PRO A 293 -9.36 0.83 -1.18
N HIS A 294 -9.92 -0.06 -0.35
CA HIS A 294 -10.45 0.33 0.95
C HIS A 294 -9.44 0.12 2.08
N LYS A 295 -9.10 1.20 2.79
CA LYS A 295 -8.32 1.16 4.03
C LYS A 295 -9.03 0.26 5.04
N GLY A 296 -8.37 -0.79 5.51
CA GLY A 296 -8.92 -1.75 6.49
C GLY A 296 -8.80 -3.21 6.09
N THR A 297 -8.49 -3.51 4.85
CA THR A 297 -8.07 -4.84 4.41
C THR A 297 -6.55 -5.01 4.51
N ASN A 298 -5.94 -4.52 5.60
CA ASN A 298 -4.53 -4.77 5.87
C ASN A 298 -4.33 -6.24 6.19
N LYS A 299 -4.36 -7.07 5.16
CA LYS A 299 -3.76 -8.38 5.23
C LYS A 299 -2.25 -8.17 5.34
N TYR A 300 -1.62 -8.86 6.26
CA TYR A 300 -0.17 -8.76 6.48
C TYR A 300 0.62 -9.17 5.22
N THR A 301 0.02 -10.02 4.36
CA THR A 301 0.60 -10.46 3.10
C THR A 301 -0.43 -10.32 1.97
N ARG A 302 -0.03 -9.68 0.88
CA ARG A 302 -0.95 -9.36 -0.24
C ARG A 302 -1.29 -10.59 -1.08
N ILE A 303 -0.42 -11.59 -1.12
CA ILE A 303 -0.65 -12.87 -1.83
C ILE A 303 -1.85 -13.65 -1.28
N GLU A 304 -2.22 -13.44 -0.01
CA GLU A 304 -3.41 -14.06 0.59
C GLU A 304 -4.69 -13.79 -0.22
N LEU A 305 -4.78 -12.62 -0.88
CA LEU A 305 -5.91 -12.30 -1.74
C LEU A 305 -6.12 -13.37 -2.82
N ILE A 306 -5.05 -13.85 -3.44
CA ILE A 306 -5.12 -14.85 -4.51
C ILE A 306 -5.64 -16.18 -3.94
N PHE A 307 -5.09 -16.62 -2.82
CA PHE A 307 -5.55 -17.84 -2.15
C PHE A 307 -7.02 -17.75 -1.73
N ASP A 308 -7.46 -16.58 -1.22
CA ASP A 308 -8.85 -16.35 -0.86
C ASP A 308 -9.79 -16.42 -2.07
N LEU A 309 -9.38 -15.86 -3.21
CA LEU A 309 -10.17 -15.86 -4.45
C LEU A 309 -10.32 -17.28 -5.00
N ILE A 310 -9.26 -18.09 -4.94
CA ILE A 310 -9.27 -19.47 -5.43
C ILE A 310 -10.08 -20.35 -4.49
N ALA A 311 -9.92 -20.20 -3.17
CA ALA A 311 -10.62 -21.01 -2.16
C ALA A 311 -12.13 -20.79 -2.12
N GLN A 312 -12.66 -19.77 -2.82
CA GLN A 312 -14.11 -19.46 -2.89
C GLN A 312 -14.76 -19.47 -1.51
N LYS A 313 -14.23 -18.69 -0.57
CA LYS A 313 -14.75 -18.69 0.80
C LYS A 313 -16.26 -18.46 0.84
N SER A 314 -17.01 -19.54 0.86
CA SER A 314 -18.34 -19.52 1.43
C SER A 314 -18.19 -19.29 2.93
N LYS A 315 -18.38 -18.04 3.37
CA LYS A 315 -18.35 -17.66 4.80
C LYS A 315 -19.42 -18.36 5.67
N SER A 316 -20.16 -19.32 5.11
CA SER A 316 -21.40 -19.84 5.69
C SER A 316 -21.27 -21.15 6.46
N GLU A 317 -20.12 -21.82 6.49
CA GLU A 317 -20.06 -23.20 6.99
C GLU A 317 -19.25 -23.45 8.28
N HIS A 318 -18.57 -22.43 8.85
CA HIS A 318 -17.74 -22.65 10.04
C HIS A 318 -18.14 -21.74 11.21
N SER A 319 -18.17 -22.31 12.40
CA SER A 319 -18.57 -21.68 13.65
C SER A 319 -17.64 -20.52 14.05
N ALA A 320 -18.14 -19.57 14.85
CA ALA A 320 -17.47 -18.34 15.26
C ALA A 320 -16.10 -18.51 15.95
N ILE A 321 -15.73 -19.75 16.33
CA ILE A 321 -14.47 -20.08 17.02
C ILE A 321 -13.33 -20.33 16.03
N GLU A 322 -13.63 -20.64 14.75
CA GLU A 322 -12.66 -20.96 13.70
C GLU A 322 -12.40 -19.83 12.70
N GLN A 323 -12.61 -18.58 13.11
CA GLN A 323 -12.46 -17.43 12.18
C GLN A 323 -11.01 -17.12 11.81
N ASP A 324 -10.05 -17.52 12.62
CA ASP A 324 -8.63 -17.35 12.33
C ASP A 324 -8.12 -18.51 11.45
N HIS A 325 -7.34 -18.19 10.42
CA HIS A 325 -6.68 -19.14 9.52
C HIS A 325 -7.60 -19.99 8.61
N GLN A 326 -8.77 -19.47 8.22
CA GLN A 326 -9.72 -20.23 7.37
C GLN A 326 -9.12 -20.62 6.02
N THR A 327 -8.32 -19.77 5.39
CA THR A 327 -7.67 -20.06 4.12
C THR A 327 -6.63 -21.16 4.27
N PHE A 328 -5.82 -21.07 5.32
CA PHE A 328 -4.87 -22.13 5.65
C PHE A 328 -5.57 -23.49 5.90
N LEU A 329 -6.63 -23.50 6.70
CA LEU A 329 -7.38 -24.72 7.01
C LEU A 329 -8.01 -25.37 5.76
N TYR A 330 -8.53 -24.55 4.84
CA TYR A 330 -9.05 -25.02 3.56
C TYR A 330 -7.98 -25.80 2.77
N TYR A 331 -6.80 -25.21 2.57
CA TYR A 331 -5.72 -25.87 1.84
C TYR A 331 -5.11 -27.04 2.62
N ALA A 332 -4.98 -26.92 3.94
CA ALA A 332 -4.52 -28.03 4.78
C ALA A 332 -5.44 -29.25 4.68
N SER A 333 -6.75 -29.06 4.54
CA SER A 333 -7.70 -30.15 4.32
C SER A 333 -7.48 -30.82 2.96
N LYS A 334 -7.20 -30.05 1.90
CA LYS A 334 -6.91 -30.58 0.56
C LYS A 334 -5.67 -31.50 0.54
N PHE A 335 -4.66 -31.20 1.33
CA PHE A 335 -3.47 -32.04 1.48
C PHE A 335 -3.69 -33.28 2.35
N LYS A 336 -4.81 -33.38 3.06
CA LYS A 336 -5.12 -34.51 3.94
C LYS A 336 -6.17 -35.47 3.36
N SER A 337 -7.22 -34.93 2.70
CA SER A 337 -8.42 -35.70 2.37
C SER A 337 -8.31 -36.57 1.12
N ASP A 338 -7.45 -36.18 0.17
CA ASP A 338 -7.45 -36.80 -1.16
C ASP A 338 -6.11 -37.45 -1.53
N VAL A 339 -5.24 -37.68 -0.53
CA VAL A 339 -3.86 -38.13 -0.76
C VAL A 339 -3.60 -39.47 -0.13
N ASN A 340 -3.64 -40.52 -0.96
CA ASN A 340 -3.30 -41.89 -0.59
C ASN A 340 -1.92 -42.35 -1.13
N SER A 341 -1.30 -41.54 -2.01
CA SER A 341 0.01 -41.84 -2.59
C SER A 341 0.85 -40.57 -2.80
N LYS A 342 2.15 -40.76 -2.98
CA LYS A 342 3.07 -39.64 -3.29
C LYS A 342 2.75 -38.95 -4.63
N GLU A 343 2.29 -39.75 -5.61
CA GLU A 343 1.88 -39.24 -6.92
C GLU A 343 0.67 -38.30 -6.80
N GLN A 344 -0.35 -38.77 -6.06
CA GLN A 344 -1.51 -37.91 -5.78
C GLN A 344 -1.12 -36.61 -5.02
N LEU A 345 -0.17 -36.72 -4.09
CA LEU A 345 0.33 -35.51 -3.39
C LEU A 345 1.00 -34.55 -4.35
N LYS A 346 1.80 -35.03 -5.32
CA LYS A 346 2.38 -34.19 -6.38
C LYS A 346 1.32 -33.50 -7.20
N GLU A 347 0.33 -34.25 -7.68
CA GLU A 347 -0.78 -33.73 -8.49
C GLU A 347 -1.55 -32.62 -7.73
N VAL A 348 -1.84 -32.83 -6.46
CA VAL A 348 -2.53 -31.85 -5.61
C VAL A 348 -1.68 -30.61 -5.44
N ILE A 349 -0.36 -30.72 -5.14
CA ILE A 349 0.56 -29.60 -5.02
C ILE A 349 0.60 -28.80 -6.32
N GLU A 350 0.83 -29.48 -7.44
CA GLU A 350 0.98 -28.87 -8.75
C GLU A 350 -0.32 -28.20 -9.21
N SER A 351 -1.47 -28.86 -9.00
CA SER A 351 -2.78 -28.29 -9.34
C SER A 351 -3.07 -27.02 -8.57
N ILE A 352 -2.93 -27.04 -7.25
CA ILE A 352 -3.21 -25.85 -6.42
C ILE A 352 -2.23 -24.72 -6.79
N TRP A 353 -0.95 -25.05 -6.97
CA TRP A 353 0.04 -24.03 -7.32
C TRP A 353 -0.19 -23.43 -8.71
N GLN A 354 -0.58 -24.27 -9.67
CA GLN A 354 -0.96 -23.78 -11.00
C GLN A 354 -2.19 -22.85 -10.95
N ASP A 355 -3.16 -23.15 -10.09
CA ASP A 355 -4.31 -22.26 -9.86
C ASP A 355 -3.85 -20.91 -9.30
N VAL A 356 -2.88 -20.88 -8.38
CA VAL A 356 -2.31 -19.65 -7.82
C VAL A 356 -1.60 -18.82 -8.91
N LEU A 357 -0.77 -19.46 -9.72
CA LEU A 357 -0.08 -18.79 -10.85
C LEU A 357 -1.08 -18.23 -11.85
N THR A 358 -2.07 -19.02 -12.24
CA THR A 358 -3.14 -18.59 -13.18
C THR A 358 -3.96 -17.45 -12.56
N GLY A 359 -4.22 -17.55 -11.26
CA GLY A 359 -4.91 -16.50 -10.51
C GLY A 359 -4.16 -15.18 -10.53
N PHE A 360 -2.88 -15.21 -10.26
CA PHE A 360 -2.02 -14.03 -10.32
C PHE A 360 -1.97 -13.44 -11.74
N GLN A 361 -1.77 -14.29 -12.76
CA GLN A 361 -1.75 -13.86 -14.15
C GLN A 361 -3.04 -13.14 -14.53
N ARG A 362 -4.20 -13.67 -14.14
CA ARG A 362 -5.51 -13.03 -14.39
C ARG A 362 -5.63 -11.67 -13.72
N LEU A 363 -5.23 -11.53 -12.45
CA LEU A 363 -5.24 -10.21 -11.78
C LEU A 363 -4.29 -9.22 -12.45
N ASN A 364 -3.13 -9.70 -12.88
CA ASN A 364 -2.18 -8.89 -13.61
C ASN A 364 -2.71 -8.48 -15.00
N GLU A 365 -3.36 -9.39 -15.74
CA GLU A 365 -4.05 -9.06 -17.00
C GLU A 365 -5.11 -7.98 -16.80
N TRP A 366 -5.93 -8.07 -15.74
CA TRP A 366 -6.91 -7.04 -15.43
C TRP A 366 -6.27 -5.68 -15.13
N TYR A 367 -5.10 -5.70 -14.50
CA TYR A 367 -4.35 -4.48 -14.22
C TYR A 367 -3.67 -3.91 -15.45
N GLN A 368 -3.10 -4.76 -16.32
CA GLN A 368 -2.37 -4.32 -17.51
C GLN A 368 -3.27 -3.88 -18.67
N ASP A 369 -4.46 -4.44 -18.78
CA ASP A 369 -5.45 -4.06 -19.80
C ASP A 369 -6.16 -2.78 -19.38
N ASP A 370 -5.93 -1.67 -20.09
CA ASP A 370 -6.45 -0.35 -19.75
C ASP A 370 -7.98 -0.32 -19.64
N HIS A 371 -8.67 -1.13 -20.44
CA HIS A 371 -10.13 -1.18 -20.44
C HIS A 371 -10.68 -1.90 -19.21
N LEU A 372 -10.15 -3.11 -18.93
CA LEU A 372 -10.49 -3.87 -17.73
C LEU A 372 -10.10 -3.13 -16.45
N TYR A 373 -8.93 -2.48 -16.46
CA TYR A 373 -8.48 -1.64 -15.36
C TYR A 373 -9.51 -0.57 -14.98
N HIS A 374 -10.04 0.16 -15.96
CA HIS A 374 -11.02 1.20 -15.69
C HIS A 374 -12.36 0.65 -15.21
N LEU A 375 -12.89 -0.41 -15.85
CA LEU A 375 -14.17 -1.01 -15.48
C LEU A 375 -14.12 -1.65 -14.08
N ILE A 376 -13.11 -2.46 -13.83
CA ILE A 376 -12.93 -3.18 -12.56
C ILE A 376 -12.65 -2.20 -11.43
N GLY A 377 -11.71 -1.26 -11.64
CA GLY A 377 -11.36 -0.25 -10.66
C GLY A 377 -12.57 0.62 -10.26
N TYR A 378 -13.42 0.99 -11.21
CA TYR A 378 -14.68 1.69 -10.93
C TYR A 378 -15.63 0.85 -10.06
N LEU A 379 -15.90 -0.39 -10.46
CA LEU A 379 -16.85 -1.28 -9.77
C LEU A 379 -16.43 -1.56 -8.32
N ILE A 380 -15.13 -1.82 -8.10
CA ILE A 380 -14.59 -2.07 -6.76
C ILE A 380 -14.53 -0.76 -5.96
N GLY A 381 -14.06 0.31 -6.58
CA GLY A 381 -13.87 1.61 -5.93
C GLY A 381 -15.16 2.23 -5.43
N GLN A 382 -16.24 2.13 -6.20
CA GLN A 382 -17.57 2.59 -5.80
C GLN A 382 -18.32 1.58 -4.92
N LYS A 383 -17.72 0.43 -4.57
CA LYS A 383 -18.30 -0.65 -3.78
C LYS A 383 -19.54 -1.32 -4.42
N TYR A 384 -19.69 -1.19 -5.72
CA TYR A 384 -20.78 -1.84 -6.44
C TYR A 384 -20.59 -3.34 -6.51
N LYS A 385 -19.36 -3.78 -6.71
CA LYS A 385 -18.97 -5.20 -6.69
C LYS A 385 -17.71 -5.38 -5.85
N LYS A 386 -17.62 -6.53 -5.17
CA LYS A 386 -16.38 -6.98 -4.54
C LYS A 386 -15.52 -7.71 -5.58
N ILE A 387 -14.21 -7.72 -5.41
CA ILE A 387 -13.29 -8.42 -6.31
C ILE A 387 -13.67 -9.91 -6.46
N GLN A 388 -14.23 -10.55 -5.42
CA GLN A 388 -14.73 -11.91 -5.45
C GLN A 388 -15.88 -12.09 -6.45
N ASN A 389 -16.80 -11.13 -6.54
CA ASN A 389 -17.90 -11.18 -7.51
C ASN A 389 -17.39 -11.10 -8.95
N LEU A 390 -16.39 -10.25 -9.19
CA LEU A 390 -15.76 -10.10 -10.50
C LEU A 390 -14.94 -11.34 -10.85
N TRP A 391 -14.26 -11.93 -9.88
CA TRP A 391 -13.54 -13.19 -10.03
C TRP A 391 -14.45 -14.32 -10.49
N GLU A 392 -15.61 -14.48 -9.84
CA GLU A 392 -16.59 -15.50 -10.22
C GLU A 392 -17.16 -15.24 -11.63
N ALA A 393 -17.48 -13.99 -11.95
CA ALA A 393 -18.00 -13.61 -13.26
C ALA A 393 -16.98 -13.86 -14.40
N ALA A 394 -15.69 -13.81 -14.09
CA ALA A 394 -14.62 -14.06 -15.06
C ALA A 394 -14.37 -15.55 -15.30
N LYS A 395 -14.87 -16.47 -14.42
CA LYS A 395 -14.65 -17.90 -14.59
C LYS A 395 -15.29 -18.43 -15.87
N GLY A 396 -14.50 -19.09 -16.69
CA GLY A 396 -14.96 -19.67 -17.95
C GLY A 396 -15.35 -18.65 -19.03
N SER A 397 -15.21 -17.34 -18.78
CA SER A 397 -15.52 -16.30 -19.73
C SER A 397 -14.30 -15.95 -20.57
N LYS A 398 -14.51 -15.75 -21.89
CA LYS A 398 -13.52 -15.09 -22.75
C LYS A 398 -13.47 -13.60 -22.39
N ARG A 399 -12.35 -12.94 -22.70
CA ARG A 399 -12.13 -11.50 -22.41
C ARG A 399 -13.29 -10.60 -22.83
N ASP A 400 -13.74 -10.72 -24.06
CA ASP A 400 -14.81 -9.85 -24.59
C ASP A 400 -16.15 -10.09 -23.88
N ASN A 401 -16.48 -11.33 -23.54
CA ASN A 401 -17.68 -11.65 -22.77
C ASN A 401 -17.60 -11.10 -21.35
N PHE A 402 -16.43 -11.16 -20.73
CA PHE A 402 -16.22 -10.61 -19.40
C PHE A 402 -16.35 -9.07 -19.37
N GLU A 403 -15.81 -8.39 -20.38
CA GLU A 403 -16.00 -6.94 -20.55
C GLU A 403 -17.48 -6.56 -20.64
N HIS A 404 -18.28 -7.29 -21.42
CA HIS A 404 -19.73 -7.07 -21.50
C HIS A 404 -20.43 -7.27 -20.15
N VAL A 405 -20.01 -8.26 -19.36
CA VAL A 405 -20.54 -8.47 -18.01
C VAL A 405 -20.22 -7.29 -17.10
N LEU A 406 -18.99 -6.77 -17.14
CA LEU A 406 -18.59 -5.59 -16.35
C LEU A 406 -19.40 -4.35 -16.74
N ILE A 407 -19.58 -4.10 -18.04
CA ILE A 407 -20.44 -3.01 -18.54
C ILE A 407 -21.88 -3.21 -18.07
N GLY A 408 -22.39 -4.44 -18.09
CA GLY A 408 -23.71 -4.77 -17.58
C GLY A 408 -23.91 -4.44 -16.10
N PHE A 409 -22.90 -4.70 -15.26
CA PHE A 409 -22.93 -4.30 -13.86
C PHE A 409 -23.00 -2.78 -13.68
N ILE A 410 -22.23 -2.04 -14.47
CA ILE A 410 -22.27 -0.56 -14.45
C ILE A 410 -23.65 -0.08 -14.93
N GLU A 411 -24.19 -0.65 -15.99
CA GLU A 411 -25.50 -0.31 -16.55
C GLU A 411 -26.63 -0.49 -15.51
N GLU A 412 -26.63 -1.60 -14.77
CA GLU A 412 -27.60 -1.86 -13.70
C GLU A 412 -27.60 -0.76 -12.62
N GLU A 413 -26.39 -0.37 -12.18
CA GLU A 413 -26.22 0.70 -11.18
C GLU A 413 -26.70 2.05 -11.72
N LEU A 414 -26.32 2.39 -12.96
CA LEU A 414 -26.73 3.63 -13.61
C LEU A 414 -28.25 3.69 -13.81
N LYS A 415 -28.90 2.58 -14.22
CA LYS A 415 -30.38 2.51 -14.31
C LYS A 415 -31.02 2.82 -12.96
N THR A 416 -30.47 2.28 -11.88
CA THR A 416 -30.97 2.55 -10.53
C THR A 416 -30.82 4.02 -10.13
N ILE A 417 -29.73 4.67 -10.57
CA ILE A 417 -29.43 6.07 -10.27
C ILE A 417 -30.38 7.01 -11.04
N PHE A 418 -30.57 6.79 -12.35
CA PHE A 418 -31.36 7.66 -13.23
C PHE A 418 -32.85 7.37 -13.27
N LYS A 419 -33.30 6.35 -12.52
CA LYS A 419 -34.72 5.94 -12.47
C LYS A 419 -35.59 7.02 -11.86
N GLN A 420 -36.65 7.40 -12.59
CA GLN A 420 -37.69 8.34 -12.16
C GLN A 420 -39.05 7.81 -12.55
N LYS A 421 -40.08 8.07 -11.71
CA LYS A 421 -41.48 7.83 -12.05
C LYS A 421 -42.11 9.09 -12.64
N LYS A 422 -42.71 8.96 -13.80
CA LYS A 422 -43.49 10.01 -14.47
C LYS A 422 -44.76 9.38 -15.00
N GLU A 423 -45.94 9.90 -14.61
CA GLU A 423 -47.24 9.40 -15.04
C GLU A 423 -47.37 7.86 -14.94
N ASP A 424 -47.03 7.30 -13.78
CA ASP A 424 -46.97 5.85 -13.49
C ASP A 424 -46.03 5.00 -14.35
N LYS A 425 -45.22 5.62 -15.21
CA LYS A 425 -44.19 4.94 -16.00
C LYS A 425 -42.81 5.21 -15.41
N GLU A 426 -42.00 4.17 -15.38
CA GLU A 426 -40.58 4.30 -15.05
C GLU A 426 -39.80 4.78 -16.29
N ILE A 427 -39.10 5.88 -16.15
CA ILE A 427 -38.23 6.46 -17.18
C ILE A 427 -36.82 6.67 -16.64
N LEU A 428 -35.84 6.73 -17.51
CA LEU A 428 -34.47 7.15 -17.20
C LEU A 428 -34.33 8.61 -17.63
N ALA A 429 -34.11 9.50 -16.68
CA ALA A 429 -34.02 10.93 -16.93
C ALA A 429 -32.75 11.52 -16.32
N PHE A 430 -32.10 12.43 -17.05
CA PHE A 430 -30.93 13.15 -16.56
C PHE A 430 -31.30 13.99 -15.31
N GLU A 431 -32.45 14.59 -15.31
CA GLU A 431 -33.01 15.43 -14.25
C GLU A 431 -33.46 14.61 -13.01
N ALA A 432 -33.37 13.27 -13.06
CA ALA A 432 -33.59 12.43 -11.88
C ALA A 432 -32.55 12.70 -10.78
N ILE A 433 -31.40 13.25 -11.15
CA ILE A 433 -30.29 13.55 -10.26
C ILE A 433 -30.20 15.06 -10.04
N ASP A 434 -30.38 15.44 -8.77
CA ASP A 434 -30.32 16.80 -8.32
C ASP A 434 -29.63 16.86 -6.94
N TYR A 435 -28.74 17.83 -6.75
CA TYR A 435 -27.87 17.94 -5.57
C TYR A 435 -28.66 18.06 -4.25
N GLU A 436 -29.83 18.69 -4.28
CA GLU A 436 -30.65 18.91 -3.08
C GLU A 436 -31.39 17.66 -2.61
N ARG A 437 -31.45 16.61 -3.43
CA ARG A 437 -32.14 15.38 -3.02
C ARG A 437 -31.40 14.66 -1.90
N SER A 438 -32.15 14.16 -0.93
CA SER A 438 -31.58 13.35 0.15
C SER A 438 -30.84 12.11 -0.40
N ASN A 439 -29.70 11.78 0.21
CA ASN A 439 -28.86 10.61 -0.17
C ASN A 439 -28.35 10.59 -1.61
N VAL A 440 -28.32 11.73 -2.31
CA VAL A 440 -27.85 11.82 -3.70
C VAL A 440 -26.32 11.93 -3.80
N ARG A 441 -25.66 12.50 -2.78
CA ARG A 441 -24.21 12.79 -2.82
C ARG A 441 -23.32 11.59 -3.21
N PRO A 442 -23.49 10.37 -2.65
CA PRO A 442 -22.72 9.22 -3.10
C PRO A 442 -22.95 8.87 -4.58
N LYS A 443 -24.17 9.04 -5.07
CA LYS A 443 -24.56 8.80 -6.46
C LYS A 443 -23.87 9.81 -7.39
N LEU A 444 -23.88 11.09 -7.02
CA LEU A 444 -23.20 12.15 -7.77
C LEU A 444 -21.68 11.91 -7.84
N ILE A 445 -21.05 11.58 -6.71
CA ILE A 445 -19.62 11.23 -6.68
C ILE A 445 -19.34 10.06 -7.63
N SER A 446 -20.18 9.04 -7.60
CA SER A 446 -20.04 7.88 -8.49
C SER A 446 -20.16 8.25 -9.97
N LEU A 447 -21.19 9.04 -10.36
CA LEU A 447 -21.37 9.49 -11.74
C LEU A 447 -20.19 10.35 -12.23
N LEU A 448 -19.76 11.30 -11.40
CA LEU A 448 -18.63 12.18 -11.72
C LEU A 448 -17.30 11.41 -11.76
N THR A 449 -17.13 10.39 -10.93
CA THR A 449 -15.98 9.47 -11.01
C THR A 449 -16.01 8.69 -12.32
N LEU A 450 -17.16 8.12 -12.71
CA LEU A 450 -17.29 7.39 -13.97
C LEU A 450 -16.98 8.30 -15.16
N PHE A 451 -17.44 9.55 -15.10
CA PHE A 451 -17.14 10.53 -16.14
C PHE A 451 -15.63 10.85 -16.21
N ASN A 452 -14.97 10.99 -15.07
CA ASN A 452 -13.51 11.17 -15.04
C ASN A 452 -12.76 9.97 -15.64
N ILE A 453 -13.17 8.74 -15.31
CA ILE A 453 -12.61 7.52 -15.91
C ILE A 453 -12.82 7.51 -17.41
N TYR A 454 -14.03 7.81 -17.87
CA TYR A 454 -14.34 7.93 -19.29
C TYR A 454 -13.45 8.98 -20.00
N ARG A 455 -13.14 10.11 -19.37
CA ARG A 455 -12.25 11.12 -19.93
C ARG A 455 -10.81 10.62 -20.07
N HIS A 456 -10.32 9.85 -19.08
CA HIS A 456 -9.02 9.18 -19.17
C HIS A 456 -8.99 8.15 -20.33
N GLU A 457 -10.03 7.35 -20.50
CA GLU A 457 -10.16 6.43 -21.64
C GLU A 457 -10.07 7.17 -22.98
N GLN A 458 -10.79 8.30 -23.14
CA GLN A 458 -10.77 9.10 -24.35
C GLN A 458 -9.37 9.67 -24.68
N GLN A 459 -8.58 9.97 -23.66
CA GLN A 459 -7.21 10.45 -23.81
C GLN A 459 -6.16 9.31 -23.86
N ARG A 460 -6.58 8.06 -23.76
CA ARG A 460 -5.70 6.88 -23.68
C ARG A 460 -4.71 6.97 -22.51
N THR A 461 -5.16 7.46 -21.38
CA THR A 461 -4.43 7.52 -20.11
C THR A 461 -5.14 6.68 -19.06
N ARG A 462 -4.42 6.29 -18.00
CA ARG A 462 -4.99 5.53 -16.90
C ARG A 462 -5.54 6.46 -15.83
N PHE A 463 -6.72 6.12 -15.31
CA PHE A 463 -7.28 6.81 -14.14
C PHE A 463 -6.43 6.48 -12.90
N PRO A 464 -5.95 7.47 -12.15
CA PRO A 464 -5.01 7.24 -11.04
C PRO A 464 -5.74 6.81 -9.77
N PHE A 465 -6.17 5.55 -9.70
CA PHE A 465 -6.95 5.04 -8.57
C PHE A 465 -6.28 5.22 -7.21
N LYS A 466 -4.96 5.07 -7.13
CA LYS A 466 -4.21 5.27 -5.88
C LYS A 466 -4.39 6.68 -5.33
N GLN A 467 -4.19 7.69 -6.17
CA GLN A 467 -4.36 9.10 -5.82
C GLN A 467 -5.83 9.38 -5.50
N TYR A 468 -6.74 8.84 -6.31
CA TYR A 468 -8.17 8.97 -6.09
C TYR A 468 -8.59 8.46 -4.69
N TYR A 469 -8.11 7.29 -4.25
CA TYR A 469 -8.46 6.73 -2.94
C TYR A 469 -7.72 7.40 -1.77
N ALA A 470 -6.65 8.14 -2.03
CA ALA A 470 -5.96 8.92 -1.00
C ALA A 470 -6.74 10.18 -0.60
N CYS A 471 -7.55 10.73 -1.51
CA CYS A 471 -8.32 11.96 -1.33
C CYS A 471 -9.70 11.70 -0.70
N LYS A 472 -10.22 12.72 -0.01
CA LYS A 472 -11.65 12.86 0.29
C LYS A 472 -12.28 13.69 -0.81
N TRP A 473 -13.40 13.23 -1.34
CA TRP A 473 -14.06 13.84 -2.48
C TRP A 473 -15.26 14.66 -2.05
N ASP A 474 -15.39 15.82 -2.68
CA ASP A 474 -16.53 16.69 -2.57
C ASP A 474 -17.08 17.08 -3.94
N ILE A 475 -18.33 17.54 -3.96
CA ILE A 475 -19.03 17.97 -5.16
C ILE A 475 -19.01 19.49 -5.14
N GLU A 476 -18.44 20.06 -6.17
CA GLU A 476 -18.35 21.48 -6.38
C GLU A 476 -19.37 21.98 -7.41
N HIS A 477 -20.08 23.07 -7.09
CA HIS A 477 -20.89 23.80 -8.07
C HIS A 477 -19.99 24.64 -8.96
N ILE A 478 -19.96 24.33 -10.24
CA ILE A 478 -19.13 25.06 -11.22
C ILE A 478 -19.51 26.53 -11.25
N HIS A 479 -20.80 26.83 -11.39
CA HIS A 479 -21.38 28.13 -11.09
C HIS A 479 -21.87 28.16 -9.66
N ALA A 480 -21.56 29.24 -8.92
CA ALA A 480 -21.85 29.38 -7.50
C ALA A 480 -23.36 29.34 -7.18
N GLN A 481 -23.71 28.69 -6.06
CA GLN A 481 -25.08 28.44 -5.65
C GLN A 481 -25.77 29.67 -5.03
N GLN A 482 -25.07 30.41 -4.18
CA GLN A 482 -25.58 31.61 -3.46
C GLN A 482 -24.43 32.43 -2.87
N SER A 483 -24.76 33.69 -2.53
CA SER A 483 -23.91 34.50 -1.66
C SER A 483 -23.71 33.79 -0.32
N PRO A 484 -22.51 33.77 0.24
CA PRO A 484 -22.31 33.22 1.58
C PRO A 484 -23.13 34.04 2.60
N GLU A 485 -23.78 33.39 3.57
CA GLU A 485 -24.28 34.03 4.78
C GLU A 485 -23.09 34.67 5.53
N LEU A 486 -22.89 35.95 5.35
CA LEU A 486 -21.75 36.72 5.87
C LEU A 486 -22.02 37.22 7.28
N SER A 487 -22.29 36.30 8.20
CA SER A 487 -22.57 36.62 9.60
C SER A 487 -21.35 36.97 10.45
N GLN A 488 -20.13 36.82 9.92
CA GLN A 488 -18.86 37.07 10.62
C GLN A 488 -18.06 38.18 9.93
N GLU A 489 -17.60 39.17 10.71
CA GLU A 489 -16.91 40.37 10.24
C GLU A 489 -15.63 40.05 9.42
N ASP A 490 -14.86 39.08 9.84
CA ASP A 490 -13.65 38.64 9.11
C ASP A 490 -13.97 38.01 7.74
N LYS A 491 -15.06 37.25 7.66
CA LYS A 491 -15.53 36.66 6.39
C LYS A 491 -16.07 37.72 5.45
N LEU A 492 -16.73 38.74 5.98
CA LEU A 492 -17.23 39.85 5.21
C LEU A 492 -16.08 40.66 4.58
N LYS A 493 -15.01 40.92 5.34
CA LYS A 493 -13.83 41.62 4.85
C LYS A 493 -13.15 40.84 3.73
N SER A 494 -12.91 39.54 3.93
CA SER A 494 -12.34 38.66 2.89
C SER A 494 -13.22 38.66 1.63
N TRP A 495 -14.54 38.59 1.79
CA TRP A 495 -15.48 38.61 0.69
C TRP A 495 -15.36 39.91 -0.11
N PHE A 496 -15.28 41.08 0.51
CA PHE A 496 -15.08 42.38 -0.18
C PHE A 496 -13.76 42.43 -0.94
N GLU A 497 -12.68 41.91 -0.36
CA GLU A 497 -11.37 41.84 -1.04
C GLU A 497 -11.45 40.94 -2.29
N ASP A 498 -12.20 39.84 -2.22
CA ASP A 498 -12.41 38.99 -3.37
C ASP A 498 -13.30 39.66 -4.44
N GLN A 499 -14.37 40.36 -4.04
CA GLN A 499 -15.17 41.13 -4.99
C GLN A 499 -14.36 42.23 -5.70
N ASP A 500 -13.45 42.91 -5.03
CA ASP A 500 -12.56 43.89 -5.66
C ASP A 500 -11.65 43.24 -6.72
N LYS A 501 -11.13 42.05 -6.46
CA LYS A 501 -10.37 41.26 -7.46
C LYS A 501 -11.24 40.87 -8.66
N ILE A 502 -12.49 40.49 -8.39
CA ILE A 502 -13.48 40.10 -9.42
C ILE A 502 -13.72 41.28 -10.35
N ILE A 503 -14.03 42.46 -9.82
CA ILE A 503 -14.31 43.66 -10.61
C ILE A 503 -13.10 44.03 -11.52
N ASN A 504 -11.88 43.85 -11.02
CA ASN A 504 -10.67 44.14 -11.81
C ASN A 504 -10.53 43.23 -13.07
N ASN A 505 -11.20 42.07 -13.10
CA ASN A 505 -11.17 41.13 -14.22
C ASN A 505 -12.38 41.22 -15.15
N VAL A 506 -13.40 42.05 -14.81
CA VAL A 506 -14.55 42.33 -15.66
C VAL A 506 -14.18 43.40 -16.73
N PRO A 507 -14.84 43.44 -17.91
CA PRO A 507 -14.61 44.46 -18.90
C PRO A 507 -14.61 45.89 -18.31
N SER A 508 -13.68 46.72 -18.74
CA SER A 508 -13.47 48.08 -18.14
C SER A 508 -14.68 48.98 -18.16
N GLU A 509 -15.59 48.78 -19.11
CA GLU A 509 -16.86 49.51 -19.24
C GLU A 509 -17.84 49.22 -18.11
N ASP A 510 -17.81 48.01 -17.53
CA ASP A 510 -18.71 47.58 -16.48
C ASP A 510 -18.12 47.76 -15.06
N GLN A 511 -16.80 47.93 -14.98
CA GLN A 511 -16.13 48.08 -13.67
C GLN A 511 -16.62 49.20 -12.81
N ALA A 512 -16.92 50.34 -13.40
CA ALA A 512 -17.34 51.53 -12.67
C ALA A 512 -18.70 51.36 -11.96
N GLY A 513 -19.65 50.71 -12.64
CA GLY A 513 -20.97 50.35 -12.09
C GLY A 513 -20.86 49.41 -10.92
N LEU A 514 -20.14 48.30 -11.13
CA LEU A 514 -19.94 47.23 -10.13
C LEU A 514 -19.18 47.78 -8.89
N ARG A 515 -18.17 48.63 -9.06
CA ARG A 515 -17.49 49.26 -7.92
C ARG A 515 -18.44 50.12 -7.11
N ALA A 516 -19.25 50.95 -7.78
CA ALA A 516 -20.22 51.79 -7.09
C ALA A 516 -21.29 50.94 -6.32
N ALA A 517 -21.71 49.83 -6.86
CA ALA A 517 -22.62 48.91 -6.18
C ALA A 517 -21.93 48.21 -4.99
N LEU A 518 -20.68 47.75 -5.15
CA LEU A 518 -19.91 47.14 -4.08
C LEU A 518 -19.60 48.12 -2.93
N ASP A 519 -19.29 49.37 -3.25
CA ASP A 519 -19.03 50.41 -2.25
C ASP A 519 -20.29 50.77 -1.43
N LYS A 520 -21.49 50.67 -2.02
CA LYS A 520 -22.74 50.74 -1.27
C LYS A 520 -22.85 49.58 -0.25
N CYS A 521 -22.47 48.35 -0.64
CA CYS A 521 -22.47 47.23 0.27
C CYS A 521 -21.49 47.39 1.43
N LYS A 522 -20.31 48.03 1.20
CA LYS A 522 -19.29 48.25 2.23
C LYS A 522 -19.73 49.22 3.33
N VAL A 523 -20.64 50.15 3.02
CA VAL A 523 -21.14 51.18 3.98
C VAL A 523 -22.54 50.89 4.50
N ALA A 524 -23.17 49.81 4.12
CA ALA A 524 -24.52 49.46 4.50
C ALA A 524 -24.64 48.98 5.97
N ASP A 525 -25.73 49.37 6.63
CA ASP A 525 -26.09 48.85 7.95
C ASP A 525 -26.50 47.37 7.86
N ARG A 526 -26.36 46.61 8.96
CA ARG A 526 -26.64 45.15 9.01
C ARG A 526 -28.00 44.74 8.45
N ASN A 527 -29.03 45.60 8.56
CA ASN A 527 -30.40 45.28 8.09
C ASN A 527 -30.57 45.46 6.57
N GLU A 528 -29.72 46.22 5.90
CA GLU A 528 -29.75 46.49 4.47
C GLU A 528 -28.66 45.73 3.70
N SER A 529 -27.67 45.18 4.43
CA SER A 529 -26.48 44.55 3.87
C SER A 529 -26.82 43.37 2.92
N ASP A 530 -27.73 42.50 3.33
CA ASP A 530 -28.10 41.32 2.54
C ASP A 530 -28.83 41.69 1.24
N LEU A 531 -29.67 42.76 1.30
CA LEU A 531 -30.38 43.24 0.12
C LEU A 531 -29.41 43.82 -0.91
N LEU A 532 -28.53 44.73 -0.47
CA LEU A 532 -27.54 45.38 -1.32
C LEU A 532 -26.50 44.41 -1.87
N GLN A 533 -26.10 43.40 -1.10
CA GLN A 533 -25.24 42.34 -1.57
C GLN A 533 -25.91 41.52 -2.67
N ASN A 534 -27.19 41.19 -2.51
CA ASN A 534 -27.95 40.50 -3.54
C ASN A 534 -28.14 41.37 -4.80
N GLU A 535 -28.36 42.69 -4.65
CA GLU A 535 -28.43 43.64 -5.77
C GLU A 535 -27.09 43.68 -6.51
N TYR A 536 -25.98 43.85 -5.80
CA TYR A 536 -24.64 43.85 -6.36
C TYR A 536 -24.34 42.55 -7.12
N LEU A 537 -24.68 41.39 -6.52
CA LEU A 537 -24.46 40.11 -7.14
C LEU A 537 -25.30 39.91 -8.40
N ASN A 538 -26.56 40.39 -8.39
CA ASN A 538 -27.39 40.37 -9.59
C ASN A 538 -26.82 41.26 -10.71
N GLU A 539 -26.26 42.44 -10.38
CA GLU A 539 -25.56 43.28 -11.37
C GLU A 539 -24.30 42.60 -11.88
N LEU A 540 -23.50 42.03 -10.99
CA LEU A 540 -22.31 41.26 -11.37
C LEU A 540 -22.65 40.09 -12.28
N TYR A 541 -23.67 39.29 -11.92
CA TYR A 541 -24.12 38.17 -12.71
C TYR A 541 -24.71 38.59 -14.07
N ALA A 542 -25.35 39.72 -14.14
CA ALA A 542 -25.83 40.29 -15.40
C ALA A 542 -24.66 40.63 -16.35
N VAL A 543 -23.60 41.25 -15.81
CA VAL A 543 -22.38 41.58 -16.55
C VAL A 543 -21.60 40.29 -16.94
N VAL A 544 -21.42 39.41 -15.99
CA VAL A 544 -20.73 38.13 -16.21
C VAL A 544 -21.61 37.17 -17.03
N GLY A 545 -22.95 37.44 -17.13
CA GLY A 545 -23.90 36.66 -17.92
C GLY A 545 -24.17 35.28 -17.31
N GLU A 546 -24.17 35.17 -16.00
CA GLU A 546 -24.51 33.98 -15.25
C GLU A 546 -26.03 33.95 -14.92
N THR A 547 -26.67 32.81 -15.02
CA THR A 547 -28.09 32.65 -14.67
C THR A 547 -28.21 31.76 -13.45
N SER A 548 -29.06 32.14 -12.49
CA SER A 548 -29.31 31.39 -11.25
C SER A 548 -30.23 30.16 -11.42
N GLU A 549 -30.70 29.87 -12.62
CA GLU A 549 -31.62 28.75 -12.85
C GLU A 549 -30.93 27.41 -12.90
N ASN A 550 -31.49 26.41 -12.22
CA ASN A 550 -31.06 25.01 -12.22
C ASN A 550 -29.60 24.75 -11.81
N VAL A 551 -29.11 25.46 -10.78
CA VAL A 551 -27.72 25.34 -10.30
C VAL A 551 -27.39 23.98 -9.70
N HIS A 552 -28.38 23.18 -9.28
CA HIS A 552 -28.23 21.90 -8.58
C HIS A 552 -28.18 20.67 -9.51
N THR A 553 -28.26 20.89 -10.81
CA THR A 553 -28.26 19.80 -11.80
C THR A 553 -26.83 19.35 -12.12
N LEU A 554 -26.68 18.09 -12.54
CA LEU A 554 -25.40 17.43 -12.76
C LEU A 554 -24.48 18.19 -13.76
N ASP A 555 -25.05 18.92 -14.72
CA ASP A 555 -24.35 19.74 -15.69
C ASP A 555 -23.74 21.03 -15.12
N ASN A 556 -23.97 21.31 -13.84
CA ASN A 556 -23.33 22.36 -13.07
C ASN A 556 -22.45 21.83 -11.93
N LEU A 557 -22.15 20.54 -11.91
CA LEU A 557 -21.42 19.89 -10.82
C LEU A 557 -20.14 19.24 -11.33
N CYS A 558 -19.07 19.35 -10.53
CA CYS A 558 -17.82 18.63 -10.79
C CYS A 558 -17.25 18.04 -9.49
N LEU A 559 -16.25 17.17 -9.63
CA LEU A 559 -15.62 16.47 -8.51
C LEU A 559 -14.32 17.17 -8.14
N LEU A 560 -14.17 17.60 -6.90
CA LEU A 560 -12.93 18.16 -6.37
C LEU A 560 -12.53 17.49 -5.06
N PRO A 561 -11.22 17.51 -4.70
CA PRO A 561 -10.79 17.19 -3.35
C PRO A 561 -11.41 18.14 -2.32
N ASP A 562 -11.82 17.61 -1.17
CA ASP A 562 -12.47 18.36 -0.08
C ASP A 562 -11.65 19.61 0.37
N GLU A 563 -10.32 19.52 0.35
CA GLU A 563 -9.44 20.62 0.72
C GLU A 563 -9.47 21.75 -0.31
N ILE A 564 -9.40 21.41 -1.60
CA ILE A 564 -9.51 22.39 -2.69
C ILE A 564 -10.91 23.00 -2.71
N ASN A 565 -11.94 22.17 -2.56
CA ASN A 565 -13.32 22.63 -2.52
C ASN A 565 -13.55 23.68 -1.42
N ARG A 566 -13.01 23.45 -0.24
CA ARG A 566 -13.09 24.41 0.88
C ARG A 566 -12.32 25.70 0.63
N SER A 567 -11.18 25.66 -0.07
CA SER A 567 -10.37 26.84 -0.35
C SER A 567 -11.02 27.80 -1.35
N ILE A 568 -11.68 27.24 -2.39
CA ILE A 568 -12.35 28.05 -3.43
C ILE A 568 -13.75 28.53 -3.03
N GLY A 569 -14.39 27.89 -2.06
CA GLY A 569 -15.68 28.28 -1.49
C GLY A 569 -16.76 28.59 -2.54
N ASN A 570 -17.64 29.58 -2.24
CA ASN A 570 -18.69 30.03 -3.15
C ASN A 570 -18.23 31.09 -4.15
N ALA A 571 -16.96 31.08 -4.56
CA ALA A 571 -16.45 32.06 -5.50
C ALA A 571 -17.09 31.91 -6.90
N PRO A 572 -17.18 32.98 -7.71
CA PRO A 572 -17.58 32.93 -9.11
C PRO A 572 -16.65 32.02 -9.94
N PHE A 573 -17.17 31.52 -11.08
CA PHE A 573 -16.48 30.59 -11.95
C PHE A 573 -15.03 30.98 -12.29
N PHE A 574 -14.78 32.25 -12.63
CA PHE A 574 -13.45 32.66 -13.08
C PHE A 574 -12.40 32.66 -11.93
N ILE A 575 -12.81 32.94 -10.68
CA ILE A 575 -11.95 32.82 -9.49
C ILE A 575 -11.61 31.36 -9.25
N LYS A 576 -12.63 30.49 -9.19
CA LYS A 576 -12.43 29.04 -9.08
C LYS A 576 -11.48 28.52 -10.16
N ARG A 577 -11.66 29.01 -11.38
CA ARG A 577 -10.79 28.67 -12.51
C ARG A 577 -9.33 29.09 -12.27
N GLN A 578 -9.08 30.32 -11.78
CA GLN A 578 -7.72 30.79 -11.49
C GLN A 578 -7.06 29.94 -10.41
N ASP A 579 -7.77 29.69 -9.31
CA ASP A 579 -7.25 28.90 -8.19
C ASP A 579 -6.93 27.45 -8.58
N ILE A 580 -7.79 26.85 -9.39
CA ILE A 580 -7.60 25.47 -9.89
C ILE A 580 -6.40 25.38 -10.83
N ILE A 581 -6.26 26.34 -11.77
CA ILE A 581 -5.13 26.37 -12.71
C ILE A 581 -3.82 26.64 -11.94
N SER A 582 -3.82 27.53 -10.96
CA SER A 582 -2.64 27.80 -10.13
C SER A 582 -2.22 26.58 -9.32
N SER A 583 -3.18 25.89 -8.70
CA SER A 583 -2.92 24.64 -7.95
C SER A 583 -2.33 23.54 -8.85
N GLU A 584 -2.77 23.44 -10.10
CA GLU A 584 -2.24 22.49 -11.09
C GLU A 584 -0.78 22.82 -11.49
N GLN A 585 -0.49 24.12 -11.70
CA GLN A 585 0.86 24.57 -12.03
C GLN A 585 1.85 24.38 -10.86
N GLU A 586 1.42 24.57 -9.63
CA GLU A 586 2.23 24.31 -8.43
C GLU A 586 2.57 22.82 -8.31
N TRP A 587 1.64 21.96 -8.63
CA TRP A 587 1.84 20.50 -8.64
C TRP A 587 2.85 20.06 -9.71
N GLU A 588 2.76 20.59 -10.94
CA GLU A 588 3.69 20.27 -12.03
C GLU A 588 5.13 20.76 -11.74
N GLN A 589 5.31 21.81 -10.98
CA GLN A 589 6.62 22.36 -10.63
C GLN A 589 7.33 21.61 -9.49
N GLY A 590 6.71 20.56 -8.92
CA GLY A 590 7.35 19.72 -7.91
C GLY A 590 7.64 20.39 -6.57
N ASN A 591 7.05 21.56 -6.30
CA ASN A 591 7.28 22.34 -5.07
C ASN A 591 6.58 21.78 -3.82
N SER A 592 5.88 20.68 -3.94
CA SER A 592 5.20 20.04 -2.80
C SER A 592 5.78 18.66 -2.49
N GLU A 593 6.89 18.60 -1.76
CA GLU A 593 7.28 17.39 -1.00
C GLU A 593 6.28 17.05 0.13
N THR A 594 5.35 17.95 0.40
CA THR A 594 4.33 17.81 1.45
C THR A 594 2.98 17.46 0.82
N ASP A 595 2.64 16.19 0.91
CA ASP A 595 1.32 15.58 0.70
C ASP A 595 0.80 15.46 -0.74
N LEU A 596 1.04 14.29 -1.35
CA LEU A 596 0.32 13.72 -2.50
C LEU A 596 -1.23 13.84 -2.41
N LYS A 597 -1.76 14.28 -1.27
CA LYS A 597 -3.20 14.36 -0.98
C LYS A 597 -3.85 15.66 -1.44
N THR A 598 -3.09 16.76 -1.52
CA THR A 598 -3.65 18.10 -1.69
C THR A 598 -3.71 18.59 -3.13
N SER A 599 -3.13 17.87 -4.09
CA SER A 599 -2.88 18.41 -5.43
C SER A 599 -3.57 17.67 -6.58
N PHE A 600 -4.21 16.52 -6.35
CA PHE A 600 -4.83 15.75 -7.43
C PHE A 600 -6.20 16.31 -7.82
N ILE A 601 -6.26 17.05 -8.92
CA ILE A 601 -7.52 17.52 -9.52
C ILE A 601 -7.93 16.52 -10.62
N PRO A 602 -9.18 15.98 -10.58
CA PRO A 602 -9.64 15.05 -11.60
C PRO A 602 -9.68 15.68 -12.99
N LEU A 603 -9.29 14.91 -14.00
CA LEU A 603 -9.16 15.36 -15.39
C LEU A 603 -10.42 16.06 -15.93
N ALA A 604 -11.61 15.50 -15.66
CA ALA A 604 -12.86 16.12 -16.10
C ALA A 604 -13.09 17.48 -15.44
N SER A 605 -12.70 17.66 -14.18
CA SER A 605 -12.78 18.95 -13.48
C SER A 605 -11.79 19.97 -14.04
N GLN A 606 -10.55 19.56 -14.33
CA GLN A 606 -9.59 20.39 -15.07
C GLN A 606 -10.18 20.86 -16.42
N GLN A 607 -10.80 19.93 -17.14
CA GLN A 607 -11.43 20.21 -18.44
C GLN A 607 -12.63 21.15 -18.33
N VAL A 608 -13.40 21.10 -17.26
CA VAL A 608 -14.47 22.06 -16.96
C VAL A 608 -13.88 23.46 -16.78
N PHE A 609 -12.89 23.62 -15.92
CA PHE A 609 -12.31 24.92 -15.62
C PHE A 609 -11.40 25.47 -16.72
N SER A 610 -10.86 24.61 -17.59
CA SER A 610 -10.19 25.04 -18.83
C SER A 610 -11.16 25.31 -19.98
N LYS A 611 -12.47 25.11 -19.80
CA LYS A 611 -13.51 25.23 -20.83
C LYS A 611 -13.33 24.28 -22.03
N TYR A 612 -12.75 23.13 -21.80
CA TYR A 612 -12.49 22.14 -22.85
C TYR A 612 -13.74 21.71 -23.61
N PHE A 613 -14.89 21.64 -22.92
CA PHE A 613 -16.17 21.19 -23.51
C PHE A 613 -16.86 22.31 -24.33
N SER A 614 -16.54 23.58 -24.08
CA SER A 614 -17.19 24.71 -24.68
C SER A 614 -16.75 24.97 -26.12
N GLN A 615 -17.67 25.44 -26.94
CA GLN A 615 -17.36 25.97 -28.26
C GLN A 615 -17.04 27.49 -28.23
N ASP A 616 -17.43 28.17 -27.15
CA ASP A 616 -17.16 29.60 -26.94
C ASP A 616 -15.91 29.80 -26.11
N VAL A 617 -14.76 29.63 -26.74
CA VAL A 617 -13.44 29.77 -26.10
C VAL A 617 -13.04 31.21 -25.79
N ASN A 618 -13.77 32.20 -26.33
CA ASN A 618 -13.47 33.60 -26.08
C ASN A 618 -14.04 34.09 -24.77
N GLN A 619 -15.04 33.44 -24.21
CA GLN A 619 -15.68 33.81 -22.96
C GLN A 619 -15.17 32.94 -21.80
N MET A 620 -14.15 33.43 -21.10
CA MET A 620 -13.47 32.69 -19.99
C MET A 620 -13.96 33.07 -18.59
N LEU A 621 -14.84 34.07 -18.47
CA LEU A 621 -15.24 34.64 -17.18
C LEU A 621 -16.47 33.94 -16.57
N LYS A 622 -17.28 33.23 -17.37
CA LYS A 622 -18.53 32.62 -16.93
C LYS A 622 -18.67 31.15 -17.32
N TRP A 623 -19.51 30.43 -16.58
CA TRP A 623 -20.03 29.12 -16.92
C TRP A 623 -21.50 29.27 -17.32
N GLY A 624 -21.74 29.52 -18.61
CA GLY A 624 -23.07 29.85 -19.13
C GLY A 624 -23.83 28.65 -19.66
N THR A 625 -25.03 28.90 -20.20
CA THR A 625 -25.93 27.87 -20.76
C THR A 625 -25.25 27.04 -21.85
N SER A 626 -24.49 27.67 -22.76
CA SER A 626 -23.78 26.98 -23.82
C SER A 626 -22.71 25.99 -23.27
N ASP A 627 -22.01 26.38 -22.20
CA ASP A 627 -21.03 25.54 -21.54
C ASP A 627 -21.69 24.35 -20.86
N ARG A 628 -22.81 24.59 -20.16
CA ARG A 628 -23.62 23.56 -19.49
C ARG A 628 -24.19 22.58 -20.49
N ASP A 629 -24.71 23.04 -21.62
CA ASP A 629 -25.24 22.18 -22.69
C ASP A 629 -24.15 21.30 -23.28
N ALA A 630 -22.96 21.83 -23.51
CA ALA A 630 -21.82 21.10 -24.04
C ALA A 630 -21.33 20.04 -23.03
N TYR A 631 -21.23 20.41 -21.75
CA TYR A 631 -20.86 19.51 -20.67
C TYR A 631 -21.90 18.42 -20.45
N LYS A 632 -23.22 18.77 -20.47
CA LYS A 632 -24.34 17.82 -20.42
C LYS A 632 -24.25 16.79 -21.57
N LYS A 633 -23.97 17.25 -22.80
CA LYS A 633 -23.77 16.35 -23.93
C LYS A 633 -22.62 15.37 -23.72
N ALA A 634 -21.49 15.83 -23.12
CA ALA A 634 -20.36 14.98 -22.81
C ALA A 634 -20.69 13.94 -21.73
N LEU A 635 -21.42 14.33 -20.67
CA LEU A 635 -21.91 13.43 -19.63
C LEU A 635 -22.86 12.37 -20.20
N ILE A 636 -23.85 12.78 -21.01
CA ILE A 636 -24.77 11.84 -21.67
C ILE A 636 -24.00 10.89 -22.60
N GLY A 637 -23.00 11.38 -23.32
CA GLY A 637 -22.13 10.55 -24.15
C GLY A 637 -21.38 9.47 -23.33
N CYS A 638 -20.91 9.82 -22.13
CA CYS A 638 -20.34 8.87 -21.19
C CYS A 638 -21.37 7.79 -20.80
N PHE A 639 -22.54 8.19 -20.32
CA PHE A 639 -23.55 7.22 -19.85
C PHE A 639 -24.07 6.32 -20.98
N LYS A 640 -24.16 6.85 -22.19
CA LYS A 640 -24.48 6.06 -23.40
C LYS A 640 -23.43 4.97 -23.67
N ARG A 641 -22.16 5.25 -23.45
CA ARG A 641 -21.06 4.26 -23.59
C ARG A 641 -21.28 3.05 -22.67
N TYR A 642 -21.90 3.28 -21.49
CA TYR A 642 -22.23 2.26 -20.51
C TYR A 642 -23.70 1.80 -20.58
N GLY A 643 -24.34 1.86 -21.76
CA GLY A 643 -25.65 1.25 -22.00
C GLY A 643 -26.87 2.12 -21.63
N ILE A 644 -26.68 3.34 -21.12
CA ILE A 644 -27.78 4.19 -20.66
C ILE A 644 -28.24 5.14 -21.76
N GLN A 645 -29.54 5.03 -22.11
CA GLN A 645 -30.22 5.99 -22.97
C GLN A 645 -31.15 6.84 -22.10
N LEU A 646 -30.77 8.10 -21.90
CA LEU A 646 -31.55 9.06 -21.14
C LEU A 646 -32.58 9.72 -22.04
N ASN A 647 -33.82 9.72 -21.63
CA ASN A 647 -34.89 10.45 -22.32
C ASN A 647 -34.66 11.95 -22.08
N HIS A 648 -34.51 12.72 -23.14
CA HIS A 648 -34.59 14.16 -23.09
C HIS A 648 -36.04 14.54 -22.78
N ILE A 649 -36.29 14.98 -21.57
CA ILE A 649 -37.50 15.74 -21.28
C ILE A 649 -37.23 17.11 -21.90
N GLY A 650 -37.66 17.30 -23.16
CA GLY A 650 -37.61 18.61 -23.76
C GLY A 650 -38.38 19.57 -22.89
N ILE A 651 -37.68 20.57 -22.31
CA ILE A 651 -38.34 21.80 -21.89
C ILE A 651 -38.85 22.41 -23.17
N GLY A 652 -40.18 22.24 -23.39
CA GLY A 652 -40.86 22.87 -24.52
C GLY A 652 -40.59 24.38 -24.41
N ARG A 653 -39.85 24.92 -25.36
CA ARG A 653 -39.93 26.32 -25.66
C ARG A 653 -41.25 26.51 -26.45
N GLU A 654 -42.31 26.91 -25.78
CA GLU A 654 -43.31 27.76 -26.38
C GLU A 654 -42.85 29.23 -26.35
#